data_ba5f8b836a41bed9b180b4ada0bb3581
#
_entry.id   ba5f8b836a41bed9b180b4ada0bb3581
#
_cell.length_a   1.000
_cell.length_b   1.000
_cell.length_c   1.000
_cell.angle_alpha   90.00
_cell.angle_beta   90.00
_cell.angle_gamma   90.00
#
_symmetry.space_group_name_H-M   'P 1'
#
loop_
_entity.id
_entity.type
_entity.pdbx_description
1 polymer ?
#
loop_
_entity_poly.entity_id
_entity_poly.type
_entity_poly.pdbx_seq_one_letter_code
_entity_poly.pdbx_strand_id
1 'polypeptide(L)'
;TELGEEGYELVITEETVRLTANKPAGLFRGVQTIRQLLPASIESSTIQKQDWLIATGTIRDYPTYFWRGSMLDVARHFFSVEDVKRYIDLIAFYKKHYHPSNAVFMTFGDIPAAELQRRFEEEALHSFERSETIKGKDEKRYYAPVIVEDHYPLDEGDLANKSHVVMSWLLGQTANISERLAMNLLNGVLLENSASPLRQFLETCGLGEAPSPMCGLDDNGREMSFGCGLEGCAADKAAEIEAGILEVLQKVAVEGVAQEEVEAVLHQIELSQREIGGDSYPYGLQLVLNGLNAALQDADPLALWDVDSVLAQLRQSIQDPDYIKNLVKTALLDNPHRVRLTLKPDNTISQKRQAAEAARLAKIQQGLSEAEKQAIIANTKALVARQAQIDDVSILPKVGLADIPADLKIAEGKSYTLPINGIDVPITTFEAGTNGLFYQQIIIDLPNLTEREQSLVPFYSSLLSELGAGEQDYLAMQQWQSQVSGGVRMGLSMRTSLNDAGQAQAHLVASCKALHYNTDSFNLLKTTLEQLRFDEAERVQDLLAQRKARFEASITDSGHALAMQTASHSMSALSQLEYRISGLPALRTLRELVANSQSEQGITSLLAELQAIHHKVLAAPRQFLLIAEKERLATLVETLQQTWSASSIAASVDDDVKQIQAQANPQSTQIAWLANTQVQFCAAAYPAVPIDHDDAPALMILGGFLRNGFLHRAIREQGGAYGGGAAYDSNACAFRFFSYRDPRLADTFADFQASLEWLQSNNHEERQLEEVILGIMASLDKPMSPAGEARSAFHNALYGRTPAQRRALRAKLLAVTITDLQAVAAKYLNAEQMSKAVVAPYSQAETVQGLGFVIERL
;
A
#
# COMPACT_ATOMS: atom_id res chain seq x y z
N THR A 1 2.85 45.76 -1.46
CA THR A 1 2.06 46.13 -2.67
C THR A 1 1.33 44.86 -3.13
N GLU A 2 0.18 45.04 -3.75
CA GLU A 2 -0.74 43.97 -4.20
C GLU A 2 -0.11 42.98 -5.22
N LEU A 3 1.02 43.30 -5.84
CA LEU A 3 1.69 42.48 -6.86
C LEU A 3 2.64 41.41 -6.28
N GLY A 4 2.89 41.41 -5.00
CA GLY A 4 3.82 40.45 -4.39
C GLY A 4 5.25 40.54 -4.96
N GLU A 5 6.01 39.42 -4.88
CA GLU A 5 7.41 39.41 -5.33
C GLU A 5 7.58 39.07 -6.81
N GLU A 6 6.67 38.31 -7.39
CA GLU A 6 6.71 37.86 -8.78
C GLU A 6 5.73 38.59 -9.71
N GLY A 7 4.89 39.49 -9.18
CA GLY A 7 3.96 40.22 -9.97
C GLY A 7 4.59 41.43 -10.65
N TYR A 8 3.96 41.89 -11.74
CA TYR A 8 4.41 42.99 -12.56
C TYR A 8 3.24 43.75 -13.13
N GLU A 9 3.54 44.98 -13.59
CA GLU A 9 2.67 45.81 -14.40
C GLU A 9 3.41 46.16 -15.70
N LEU A 10 2.79 45.85 -16.83
CA LEU A 10 3.29 46.10 -18.18
C LEU A 10 2.33 47.07 -18.87
N VAL A 11 2.83 48.26 -19.19
CA VAL A 11 2.08 49.31 -19.90
C VAL A 11 2.69 49.46 -21.28
N ILE A 12 1.89 49.26 -22.31
CA ILE A 12 2.28 49.33 -23.71
C ILE A 12 1.51 50.49 -24.36
N THR A 13 2.22 51.49 -24.85
CA THR A 13 1.68 52.60 -25.63
C THR A 13 2.22 52.51 -27.06
N GLU A 14 1.80 53.40 -27.91
CA GLU A 14 2.32 53.48 -29.28
C GLU A 14 3.82 53.79 -29.33
N GLU A 15 4.34 54.42 -28.29
CA GLU A 15 5.74 54.90 -28.27
C GLU A 15 6.62 54.11 -27.28
N THR A 16 6.05 53.53 -26.25
CA THR A 16 6.86 52.91 -25.16
C THR A 16 6.26 51.62 -24.62
N VAL A 17 7.14 50.74 -24.19
CA VAL A 17 6.83 49.55 -23.38
C VAL A 17 7.47 49.75 -22.01
N ARG A 18 6.64 49.90 -20.95
CA ARG A 18 7.10 50.06 -19.57
C ARG A 18 6.73 48.84 -18.75
N LEU A 19 7.75 48.19 -18.22
CA LEU A 19 7.60 47.09 -17.30
C LEU A 19 8.03 47.49 -15.89
N THR A 20 7.14 47.32 -14.91
CA THR A 20 7.37 47.67 -13.50
C THR A 20 7.05 46.50 -12.63
N ALA A 21 7.92 46.17 -11.67
CA ALA A 21 7.72 45.13 -10.70
C ALA A 21 8.38 45.42 -9.35
N ASN A 22 7.98 44.76 -8.28
CA ASN A 22 8.53 44.96 -6.94
C ASN A 22 9.91 44.34 -6.79
N LYS A 23 10.17 43.24 -7.49
CA LYS A 23 11.38 42.40 -7.42
C LYS A 23 11.83 42.00 -8.83
N PRO A 24 13.12 41.62 -9.00
CA PRO A 24 13.63 41.09 -10.28
C PRO A 24 12.83 39.92 -10.85
N ALA A 25 12.26 39.08 -9.99
CA ALA A 25 11.43 37.95 -10.41
C ALA A 25 10.19 38.42 -11.17
N GLY A 26 9.52 39.52 -10.73
CA GLY A 26 8.39 40.10 -11.43
C GLY A 26 8.79 40.71 -12.78
N LEU A 27 9.98 41.34 -12.86
CA LEU A 27 10.51 41.83 -14.16
C LEU A 27 10.72 40.67 -15.13
N PHE A 28 11.29 39.56 -14.64
CA PHE A 28 11.46 38.34 -15.45
C PHE A 28 10.13 37.82 -16.00
N ARG A 29 9.08 37.75 -15.16
CA ARG A 29 7.73 37.35 -15.59
C ARG A 29 7.17 38.27 -16.66
N GLY A 30 7.29 39.57 -16.45
CA GLY A 30 6.82 40.58 -17.43
C GLY A 30 7.58 40.50 -18.76
N VAL A 31 8.88 40.20 -18.77
CA VAL A 31 9.66 39.95 -19.99
C VAL A 31 9.12 38.73 -20.74
N GLN A 32 8.78 37.64 -20.03
CA GLN A 32 8.16 36.48 -20.66
C GLN A 32 6.82 36.80 -21.31
N THR A 33 6.01 37.66 -20.67
CA THR A 33 4.75 38.16 -21.25
C THR A 33 4.99 39.00 -22.50
N ILE A 34 5.98 39.88 -22.52
CA ILE A 34 6.35 40.63 -23.74
C ILE A 34 6.72 39.65 -24.87
N ARG A 35 7.51 38.58 -24.57
CA ARG A 35 7.84 37.54 -25.58
C ARG A 35 6.61 36.84 -26.12
N GLN A 36 5.62 36.55 -25.27
CA GLN A 36 4.35 35.91 -25.66
C GLN A 36 3.43 36.80 -26.47
N LEU A 37 3.51 38.12 -26.28
CA LEU A 37 2.73 39.10 -27.05
C LEU A 37 3.29 39.31 -28.45
N LEU A 38 4.57 39.06 -28.68
CA LEU A 38 5.20 39.10 -29.97
C LEU A 38 4.84 37.88 -30.81
N PRO A 39 4.90 38.00 -32.17
CA PRO A 39 4.70 36.84 -33.04
C PRO A 39 5.61 35.67 -32.66
N ALA A 40 5.13 34.44 -32.72
CA ALA A 40 5.86 33.23 -32.32
C ALA A 40 7.24 33.06 -33.02
N SER A 41 7.42 33.65 -34.18
CA SER A 41 8.69 33.74 -34.90
C SER A 41 9.80 34.53 -34.18
N ILE A 42 9.52 35.20 -33.06
CA ILE A 42 10.55 35.84 -32.21
C ILE A 42 11.50 34.77 -31.63
N GLU A 43 11.05 33.55 -31.52
CA GLU A 43 11.82 32.39 -31.01
C GLU A 43 12.66 31.72 -32.13
N SER A 44 12.61 32.22 -33.38
CA SER A 44 13.39 31.65 -34.47
C SER A 44 14.89 31.91 -34.26
N SER A 45 15.72 30.91 -34.52
CA SER A 45 17.17 31.06 -34.54
C SER A 45 17.71 31.79 -35.77
N THR A 46 16.85 32.13 -36.74
CA THR A 46 17.18 32.89 -37.95
C THR A 46 16.41 34.18 -38.02
N ILE A 47 16.99 35.22 -38.67
CA ILE A 47 16.37 36.53 -38.84
C ILE A 47 15.08 36.37 -39.63
N GLN A 48 13.97 36.82 -39.02
CA GLN A 48 12.65 36.80 -39.62
C GLN A 48 12.32 38.20 -40.18
N LYS A 49 11.79 38.22 -41.41
CA LYS A 49 11.36 39.47 -42.07
C LYS A 49 9.85 39.65 -41.83
N GLN A 50 9.53 40.26 -40.70
CA GLN A 50 8.14 40.60 -40.36
C GLN A 50 8.12 41.78 -39.44
N ASP A 51 6.96 42.42 -39.30
CA ASP A 51 6.75 43.51 -38.36
C ASP A 51 6.61 42.97 -36.94
N TRP A 52 7.42 43.50 -36.03
CA TRP A 52 7.41 43.13 -34.62
C TRP A 52 6.44 44.04 -33.86
N LEU A 53 5.13 43.72 -33.91
CA LEU A 53 4.08 44.53 -33.32
C LEU A 53 3.49 43.82 -32.10
N ILE A 54 3.20 44.61 -31.06
CA ILE A 54 2.44 44.17 -29.88
C ILE A 54 1.27 45.14 -29.68
N ALA A 55 0.14 44.63 -29.21
CA ALA A 55 -1.04 45.47 -28.96
C ALA A 55 -0.79 46.44 -27.80
N THR A 56 -1.26 47.67 -27.93
CA THR A 56 -1.24 48.64 -26.83
C THR A 56 -2.24 48.24 -25.75
N GLY A 57 -1.88 48.49 -24.49
CA GLY A 57 -2.73 48.18 -23.33
C GLY A 57 -1.94 48.12 -22.04
N THR A 58 -2.63 47.73 -20.98
CA THR A 58 -2.02 47.54 -19.67
C THR A 58 -2.30 46.12 -19.20
N ILE A 59 -1.25 45.40 -18.81
CA ILE A 59 -1.33 44.09 -18.20
C ILE A 59 -0.80 44.20 -16.78
N ARG A 60 -1.59 43.78 -15.82
CA ARG A 60 -1.22 43.62 -14.43
C ARG A 60 -1.42 42.19 -14.04
N ASP A 61 -0.33 41.49 -13.76
CA ASP A 61 -0.36 40.05 -13.55
C ASP A 61 0.61 39.60 -12.48
N TYR A 62 0.27 38.50 -11.85
CA TYR A 62 1.09 37.81 -10.87
C TYR A 62 0.74 36.30 -10.90
N PRO A 63 1.69 35.40 -10.59
CA PRO A 63 1.42 33.95 -10.55
C PRO A 63 0.31 33.62 -9.56
N THR A 64 -0.68 32.86 -10.00
CA THR A 64 -1.77 32.33 -9.14
C THR A 64 -1.24 31.38 -8.10
N TYR A 65 -0.25 30.56 -8.47
CA TYR A 65 0.33 29.53 -7.60
C TYR A 65 1.77 29.88 -7.26
N PHE A 66 2.12 29.76 -5.99
CA PHE A 66 3.48 29.94 -5.51
C PHE A 66 4.41 28.84 -6.02
N TRP A 67 3.97 27.58 -5.91
CA TRP A 67 4.70 26.43 -6.41
C TRP A 67 4.17 26.01 -7.77
N ARG A 68 5.07 25.85 -8.71
CA ARG A 68 4.79 25.40 -10.08
C ARG A 68 5.85 24.39 -10.46
N GLY A 69 5.43 23.20 -10.81
CA GLY A 69 6.31 22.12 -11.20
C GLY A 69 5.88 21.47 -12.50
N SER A 70 6.82 20.82 -13.13
CA SER A 70 6.56 19.95 -14.26
C SER A 70 7.45 18.73 -14.17
N MET A 71 6.92 17.59 -14.58
CA MET A 71 7.65 16.32 -14.60
C MET A 71 7.97 15.92 -16.04
N LEU A 72 9.23 15.60 -16.29
CA LEU A 72 9.67 14.96 -17.51
C LEU A 72 10.07 13.52 -17.18
N ASP A 73 9.27 12.56 -17.62
CA ASP A 73 9.56 11.14 -17.41
C ASP A 73 10.57 10.66 -18.45
N VAL A 74 11.84 10.73 -18.08
CA VAL A 74 12.94 10.26 -18.93
C VAL A 74 13.15 8.75 -18.89
N ALA A 75 12.42 8.04 -18.00
CA ALA A 75 12.51 6.59 -17.89
C ALA A 75 11.59 5.88 -18.90
N ARG A 76 10.44 6.48 -19.21
CA ARG A 76 9.49 5.94 -20.20
C ARG A 76 9.74 6.45 -21.63
N HIS A 77 10.25 7.66 -21.74
CA HIS A 77 10.63 8.28 -23.01
C HIS A 77 12.00 8.92 -22.88
N PHE A 78 12.95 8.46 -23.68
CA PHE A 78 14.28 9.05 -23.69
C PHE A 78 14.24 10.41 -24.40
N PHE A 79 14.78 11.42 -23.73
CA PHE A 79 15.04 12.74 -24.29
C PHE A 79 16.56 12.93 -24.41
N SER A 80 17.00 13.61 -25.46
CA SER A 80 18.42 13.98 -25.58
C SER A 80 18.85 14.86 -24.42
N VAL A 81 20.16 14.88 -24.13
CA VAL A 81 20.70 15.77 -23.09
C VAL A 81 20.35 17.24 -23.39
N GLU A 82 20.31 17.62 -24.66
CA GLU A 82 19.94 18.97 -25.06
C GLU A 82 18.44 19.26 -24.84
N ASP A 83 17.56 18.29 -25.06
CA ASP A 83 16.13 18.43 -24.75
C ASP A 83 15.91 18.54 -23.23
N VAL A 84 16.62 17.71 -22.44
CA VAL A 84 16.57 17.80 -20.97
C VAL A 84 17.13 19.15 -20.49
N LYS A 85 18.25 19.62 -21.03
CA LYS A 85 18.80 20.95 -20.71
C LYS A 85 17.82 22.05 -21.07
N ARG A 86 17.23 22.01 -22.28
CA ARG A 86 16.22 22.97 -22.72
C ARG A 86 14.99 22.93 -21.81
N TYR A 87 14.54 21.77 -21.40
CA TYR A 87 13.47 21.60 -20.43
C TYR A 87 13.83 22.24 -19.08
N ILE A 88 15.05 22.00 -18.58
CA ILE A 88 15.57 22.61 -17.35
C ILE A 88 15.69 24.12 -17.47
N ASP A 89 16.20 24.62 -18.61
CA ASP A 89 16.36 26.04 -18.86
C ASP A 89 15.01 26.74 -18.95
N LEU A 90 14.04 26.12 -19.62
CA LEU A 90 12.68 26.65 -19.73
C LEU A 90 11.98 26.79 -18.36
N ILE A 91 12.21 25.87 -17.44
CA ILE A 91 11.59 25.91 -16.10
C ILE A 91 12.39 26.81 -15.16
N ALA A 92 13.66 27.11 -15.45
CA ALA A 92 14.60 27.81 -14.56
C ALA A 92 14.66 27.19 -13.13
N PHE A 93 14.21 25.95 -13.02
CA PHE A 93 13.94 25.26 -11.76
C PHE A 93 15.19 24.61 -11.22
N TYR A 94 15.97 23.95 -12.10
CA TYR A 94 17.10 23.13 -11.68
C TYR A 94 18.17 23.95 -10.92
N LYS A 95 18.67 25.05 -11.50
CA LYS A 95 19.70 25.88 -10.87
C LYS A 95 19.25 26.50 -9.54
N LYS A 96 17.96 26.72 -9.37
CA LYS A 96 17.41 27.36 -8.19
C LYS A 96 17.06 26.36 -7.09
N HIS A 97 16.56 25.19 -7.45
CA HIS A 97 15.98 24.24 -6.48
C HIS A 97 16.85 23.00 -6.24
N TYR A 98 17.60 22.54 -7.24
CA TYR A 98 18.53 21.40 -7.11
C TYR A 98 19.90 21.87 -6.66
N HIS A 99 19.94 22.42 -5.45
CA HIS A 99 21.16 22.91 -4.82
C HIS A 99 21.27 22.30 -3.42
N PRO A 100 22.47 21.92 -2.94
CA PRO A 100 22.63 21.32 -1.61
C PRO A 100 22.02 22.14 -0.47
N SER A 101 21.97 23.47 -0.59
CA SER A 101 21.31 24.33 0.39
C SER A 101 19.78 24.11 0.51
N ASN A 102 19.15 23.50 -0.48
CA ASN A 102 17.73 23.12 -0.47
C ASN A 102 17.54 21.61 -0.26
N ALA A 103 18.62 20.86 -0.01
CA ALA A 103 18.57 19.44 0.20
C ALA A 103 18.71 19.10 1.70
N VAL A 104 18.09 18.02 2.12
CA VAL A 104 18.26 17.44 3.44
C VAL A 104 18.94 16.08 3.27
N PHE A 105 20.06 15.90 3.94
CA PHE A 105 20.82 14.65 3.94
C PHE A 105 20.56 13.92 5.26
N MET A 106 19.91 12.78 5.19
CA MET A 106 19.60 11.95 6.33
C MET A 106 20.19 10.55 6.13
N THR A 107 20.87 10.03 7.14
CA THR A 107 21.51 8.73 7.12
C THR A 107 21.12 7.93 8.34
N PHE A 108 20.99 6.63 8.18
CA PHE A 108 20.74 5.67 9.25
C PHE A 108 21.63 4.45 9.05
N GLY A 109 22.30 3.99 10.08
CA GLY A 109 23.18 2.81 10.03
C GLY A 109 24.26 2.85 11.12
N ASP A 110 25.24 1.96 11.00
CA ASP A 110 26.33 1.78 11.95
C ASP A 110 27.63 2.51 11.57
N ILE A 111 27.62 3.26 10.45
CA ILE A 111 28.73 4.11 10.06
C ILE A 111 28.75 5.36 10.96
N PRO A 112 29.90 5.71 11.58
CA PRO A 112 29.98 6.89 12.44
C PRO A 112 29.55 8.16 11.71
N ALA A 113 28.72 8.98 12.35
CA ALA A 113 28.17 10.22 11.76
C ALA A 113 29.28 11.18 11.28
N ALA A 114 30.40 11.27 12.01
CA ALA A 114 31.54 12.10 11.64
C ALA A 114 32.19 11.64 10.30
N GLU A 115 32.23 10.35 10.03
CA GLU A 115 32.73 9.79 8.77
C GLU A 115 31.81 10.12 7.61
N LEU A 116 30.49 9.98 7.80
CA LEU A 116 29.50 10.36 6.78
C LEU A 116 29.54 11.86 6.49
N GLN A 117 29.61 12.71 7.53
CA GLN A 117 29.73 14.15 7.37
C GLN A 117 31.00 14.53 6.59
N ARG A 118 32.14 13.91 6.91
CA ARG A 118 33.38 14.12 6.18
C ARG A 118 33.27 13.76 4.71
N ARG A 119 32.66 12.62 4.40
CA ARG A 119 32.43 12.17 3.01
C ARG A 119 31.52 13.12 2.24
N PHE A 120 30.40 13.54 2.84
CA PHE A 120 29.54 14.53 2.20
C PHE A 120 30.28 15.82 1.90
N GLU A 121 31.10 16.32 2.84
CA GLU A 121 31.88 17.53 2.61
C GLU A 121 32.93 17.35 1.52
N GLU A 122 33.79 16.31 1.64
CA GLU A 122 34.92 16.12 0.75
C GLU A 122 34.55 15.64 -0.66
N GLU A 123 33.47 14.85 -0.79
CA GLU A 123 33.09 14.23 -2.07
C GLU A 123 32.05 15.06 -2.84
N ALA A 124 31.29 15.93 -2.17
CA ALA A 124 30.19 16.66 -2.80
C ALA A 124 30.10 18.14 -2.41
N LEU A 125 29.96 18.46 -1.11
CA LEU A 125 29.50 19.80 -0.68
C LEU A 125 30.56 20.88 -0.89
N HIS A 126 31.86 20.55 -0.79
CA HIS A 126 32.97 21.50 -1.03
C HIS A 126 32.90 22.21 -2.39
N SER A 127 32.18 21.64 -3.36
CA SER A 127 32.02 22.20 -4.72
C SER A 127 30.93 23.27 -4.81
N PHE A 128 30.22 23.50 -3.71
CA PHE A 128 29.06 24.42 -3.69
C PHE A 128 29.26 25.53 -2.67
N GLU A 129 28.91 26.75 -3.02
CA GLU A 129 28.75 27.83 -2.05
C GLU A 129 27.33 27.81 -1.46
N ARG A 130 27.21 28.22 -0.18
CA ARG A 130 25.89 28.28 0.47
C ARG A 130 25.00 29.30 -0.25
N SER A 131 23.80 28.89 -0.65
CA SER A 131 22.79 29.74 -1.23
C SER A 131 21.61 29.95 -0.28
N GLU A 132 20.72 30.90 -0.59
CA GLU A 132 19.49 31.12 0.16
C GLU A 132 18.57 29.88 0.03
N THR A 133 18.09 29.39 1.15
CA THR A 133 17.15 28.26 1.19
C THR A 133 15.77 28.71 0.75
N ILE A 134 15.12 27.93 -0.11
CA ILE A 134 13.79 28.21 -0.61
C ILE A 134 12.77 27.56 0.33
N LYS A 135 12.02 28.40 1.04
CA LYS A 135 11.01 27.97 2.00
C LYS A 135 9.63 27.86 1.36
N GLY A 136 8.92 26.79 1.67
CA GLY A 136 7.48 26.68 1.42
C GLY A 136 6.72 27.76 2.21
N LYS A 137 5.58 28.18 1.70
CA LYS A 137 4.66 29.10 2.40
C LYS A 137 3.40 28.36 2.78
N ASP A 138 2.74 28.84 3.82
CA ASP A 138 1.43 28.37 4.20
C ASP A 138 0.41 28.68 3.12
N GLU A 139 -0.60 27.82 2.98
CA GLU A 139 -1.69 28.01 2.02
C GLU A 139 -2.57 29.21 2.45
N LYS A 140 -3.12 29.90 1.46
CA LYS A 140 -4.08 30.96 1.73
C LYS A 140 -5.35 30.39 2.34
N ARG A 141 -5.75 30.95 3.49
CA ARG A 141 -6.98 30.51 4.15
C ARG A 141 -8.22 30.97 3.39
N TYR A 142 -9.19 30.10 3.27
CA TYR A 142 -10.54 30.47 2.85
C TYR A 142 -11.23 31.26 3.98
N TYR A 143 -12.09 32.18 3.61
CA TYR A 143 -12.90 32.97 4.55
C TYR A 143 -14.30 32.41 4.72
N ALA A 144 -14.68 31.44 3.92
CA ALA A 144 -15.93 30.71 3.97
C ALA A 144 -15.75 29.30 3.39
N PRO A 145 -16.58 28.33 3.79
CA PRO A 145 -16.59 26.99 3.23
C PRO A 145 -16.78 27.00 1.70
N VAL A 146 -16.13 26.07 1.02
CA VAL A 146 -16.16 25.94 -0.45
C VAL A 146 -16.82 24.60 -0.81
N ILE A 147 -17.68 24.64 -1.83
CA ILE A 147 -18.31 23.44 -2.39
C ILE A 147 -17.70 23.18 -3.76
N VAL A 148 -17.21 21.95 -3.95
CA VAL A 148 -16.64 21.49 -5.22
C VAL A 148 -17.40 20.27 -5.69
N GLU A 149 -17.81 20.27 -6.96
CA GLU A 149 -18.38 19.12 -7.63
C GLU A 149 -17.52 18.75 -8.82
N ASP A 150 -17.17 17.48 -8.96
CA ASP A 150 -16.39 16.95 -10.07
C ASP A 150 -16.85 15.53 -10.41
N HIS A 151 -16.27 14.95 -11.45
CA HIS A 151 -16.66 13.67 -11.97
C HIS A 151 -15.46 12.73 -12.10
N TYR A 152 -15.71 11.43 -11.93
CA TYR A 152 -14.74 10.37 -12.19
C TYR A 152 -15.29 9.34 -13.19
N PRO A 153 -14.43 8.68 -13.98
CA PRO A 153 -14.89 7.69 -14.95
C PRO A 153 -15.37 6.42 -14.25
N LEU A 154 -16.58 6.01 -14.61
CA LEU A 154 -17.15 4.70 -14.25
C LEU A 154 -17.88 4.18 -15.51
N ASP A 155 -17.17 3.40 -16.33
CA ASP A 155 -17.58 3.11 -17.70
C ASP A 155 -18.79 2.15 -17.79
N GLU A 156 -18.99 1.26 -16.83
CA GLU A 156 -20.11 0.31 -16.78
C GLU A 156 -20.65 0.16 -15.36
N GLY A 157 -21.92 -0.23 -15.24
CA GLY A 157 -22.62 -0.48 -14.01
C GLY A 157 -23.68 0.56 -13.69
N ASP A 158 -24.41 0.34 -12.60
CA ASP A 158 -25.36 1.32 -12.07
C ASP A 158 -24.61 2.51 -11.47
N LEU A 159 -24.86 3.70 -11.99
CA LEU A 159 -24.26 4.94 -11.50
C LEU A 159 -24.96 5.48 -10.25
N ALA A 160 -26.14 4.94 -9.91
CA ALA A 160 -26.83 5.33 -8.69
C ALA A 160 -26.00 4.92 -7.48
N ASN A 161 -25.96 5.78 -6.48
CA ASN A 161 -25.24 5.53 -5.21
C ASN A 161 -23.77 5.13 -5.41
N LYS A 162 -23.07 5.78 -6.36
CA LYS A 162 -21.63 5.58 -6.59
C LYS A 162 -20.83 6.88 -6.45
N SER A 163 -21.45 7.94 -5.94
CA SER A 163 -20.74 9.19 -5.66
C SER A 163 -19.93 9.07 -4.35
N HIS A 164 -18.87 9.87 -4.27
CA HIS A 164 -18.12 10.11 -3.06
C HIS A 164 -18.44 11.51 -2.55
N VAL A 165 -18.71 11.64 -1.26
CA VAL A 165 -18.90 12.93 -0.59
C VAL A 165 -17.90 13.04 0.55
N VAL A 166 -16.97 13.98 0.45
CA VAL A 166 -15.89 14.16 1.42
C VAL A 166 -15.83 15.62 1.87
N MET A 167 -15.75 15.82 3.16
CA MET A 167 -15.41 17.09 3.78
C MET A 167 -13.95 17.08 4.17
N SER A 168 -13.24 18.19 3.93
CA SER A 168 -11.84 18.35 4.29
C SER A 168 -11.58 19.72 4.90
N TRP A 169 -10.74 19.77 5.92
CA TRP A 169 -10.30 21.01 6.60
C TRP A 169 -8.79 21.12 6.51
N LEU A 170 -8.28 22.33 6.24
CA LEU A 170 -6.87 22.63 6.37
C LEU A 170 -6.58 23.07 7.81
N LEU A 171 -5.60 22.45 8.44
CA LEU A 171 -5.26 22.64 9.86
C LEU A 171 -3.96 23.41 10.05
N GLY A 172 -3.27 23.18 11.18
CA GLY A 172 -2.00 23.77 11.51
C GLY A 172 -0.79 23.13 10.84
N GLN A 173 0.41 23.51 11.24
CA GLN A 173 1.65 23.07 10.62
C GLN A 173 2.09 21.71 11.14
N THR A 174 2.46 20.80 10.23
CA THR A 174 2.93 19.43 10.54
C THR A 174 4.24 19.44 11.34
N ALA A 175 5.09 20.42 11.12
CA ALA A 175 6.36 20.56 11.85
C ALA A 175 6.21 20.93 13.34
N ASN A 176 5.03 21.42 13.75
CA ASN A 176 4.71 21.66 15.15
C ASN A 176 4.25 20.38 15.82
N ILE A 177 5.14 19.68 16.56
CA ILE A 177 4.88 18.39 17.18
C ILE A 177 3.68 18.45 18.16
N SER A 178 3.50 19.54 18.88
CA SER A 178 2.39 19.68 19.84
C SER A 178 1.04 19.77 19.12
N GLU A 179 0.96 20.57 18.05
CA GLU A 179 -0.25 20.63 17.21
C GLU A 179 -0.50 19.30 16.53
N ARG A 180 0.54 18.66 15.97
CA ARG A 180 0.42 17.37 15.30
C ARG A 180 -0.12 16.28 16.22
N LEU A 181 0.41 16.15 17.44
CA LEU A 181 -0.09 15.15 18.40
C LEU A 181 -1.49 15.49 18.90
N ALA A 182 -1.84 16.78 19.08
CA ALA A 182 -3.20 17.19 19.41
C ALA A 182 -4.19 16.84 18.28
N MET A 183 -3.80 17.05 17.02
CA MET A 183 -4.65 16.67 15.88
C MET A 183 -4.71 15.15 15.68
N ASN A 184 -3.64 14.40 15.96
CA ASN A 184 -3.68 12.94 16.00
C ASN A 184 -4.65 12.44 17.09
N LEU A 185 -4.62 13.04 18.27
CA LEU A 185 -5.56 12.72 19.35
C LEU A 185 -7.01 13.02 18.90
N LEU A 186 -7.25 14.19 18.32
CA LEU A 186 -8.57 14.56 17.80
C LEU A 186 -9.06 13.59 16.73
N ASN A 187 -8.20 13.22 15.80
CA ASN A 187 -8.49 12.23 14.76
C ASN A 187 -8.88 10.87 15.38
N GLY A 188 -8.09 10.38 16.33
CA GLY A 188 -8.38 9.12 17.02
C GLY A 188 -9.71 9.16 17.74
N VAL A 189 -9.98 10.20 18.55
CA VAL A 189 -11.25 10.38 19.25
C VAL A 189 -12.45 10.38 18.31
N LEU A 190 -12.31 10.98 17.12
CA LEU A 190 -13.43 11.11 16.17
C LEU A 190 -13.61 9.91 15.23
N LEU A 191 -12.54 9.17 14.88
CA LEU A 191 -12.54 8.22 13.76
C LEU A 191 -11.84 6.87 14.02
N GLU A 192 -11.22 6.62 15.19
CA GLU A 192 -10.35 5.44 15.43
C GLU A 192 -11.08 4.12 15.19
N ASN A 193 -12.29 3.98 15.72
CA ASN A 193 -13.09 2.76 15.65
C ASN A 193 -14.58 3.07 15.56
N SER A 194 -15.42 2.04 15.45
CA SER A 194 -16.88 2.20 15.28
C SER A 194 -17.58 2.80 16.49
N ALA A 195 -16.94 2.87 17.66
CA ALA A 195 -17.47 3.59 18.83
C ALA A 195 -17.16 5.10 18.77
N SER A 196 -16.18 5.53 17.94
CA SER A 196 -15.84 6.94 17.76
C SER A 196 -16.97 7.70 17.06
N PRO A 197 -17.31 8.93 17.51
CA PRO A 197 -18.56 9.61 17.10
C PRO A 197 -18.75 9.78 15.59
N LEU A 198 -17.75 10.28 14.88
CA LEU A 198 -17.84 10.44 13.41
C LEU A 198 -17.84 9.08 12.69
N ARG A 199 -17.01 8.15 13.13
CA ARG A 199 -16.95 6.81 12.56
C ARG A 199 -18.28 6.09 12.67
N GLN A 200 -18.89 6.12 13.86
CA GLN A 200 -20.19 5.55 14.11
C GLN A 200 -21.27 6.16 13.20
N PHE A 201 -21.31 7.48 13.08
CA PHE A 201 -22.23 8.15 12.17
C PHE A 201 -22.03 7.70 10.72
N LEU A 202 -20.79 7.71 10.23
CA LEU A 202 -20.49 7.33 8.85
C LEU A 202 -20.83 5.87 8.54
N GLU A 203 -20.74 4.97 9.51
CA GLU A 203 -21.10 3.56 9.35
C GLU A 203 -22.60 3.28 9.45
N THR A 204 -23.36 4.10 10.20
CA THR A 204 -24.76 3.78 10.56
C THR A 204 -25.80 4.73 9.97
N CYS A 205 -25.42 5.85 9.36
CA CYS A 205 -26.39 6.85 8.83
C CYS A 205 -27.21 6.35 7.63
N GLY A 206 -26.78 5.28 6.93
CA GLY A 206 -27.49 4.73 5.77
C GLY A 206 -27.42 5.62 4.51
N LEU A 207 -26.55 6.65 4.47
CA LEU A 207 -26.42 7.58 3.35
C LEU A 207 -25.34 7.18 2.34
N GLY A 208 -24.55 6.15 2.62
CA GLY A 208 -23.48 5.62 1.75
C GLY A 208 -23.22 4.14 2.02
N GLU A 209 -22.38 3.52 1.19
CA GLU A 209 -22.00 2.10 1.35
C GLU A 209 -20.93 1.92 2.43
N ALA A 210 -20.02 2.88 2.57
CA ALA A 210 -18.92 2.82 3.53
C ALA A 210 -18.32 4.21 3.81
N PRO A 211 -17.60 4.38 4.94
CA PRO A 211 -16.73 5.54 5.15
C PRO A 211 -15.70 5.67 4.03
N SER A 212 -15.48 6.91 3.57
CA SER A 212 -14.52 7.21 2.52
C SER A 212 -13.09 6.80 2.94
N PRO A 213 -12.26 6.29 2.03
CA PRO A 213 -10.83 6.05 2.32
C PRO A 213 -10.03 7.33 2.62
N MET A 214 -10.60 8.50 2.37
CA MET A 214 -10.02 9.79 2.73
C MET A 214 -10.36 10.25 4.16
N CYS A 215 -11.01 9.41 4.97
CA CYS A 215 -11.22 9.72 6.39
C CYS A 215 -9.92 9.64 7.15
N GLY A 216 -9.63 10.69 7.93
CA GLY A 216 -8.47 10.74 8.81
C GLY A 216 -7.67 12.02 8.68
N LEU A 217 -6.57 12.07 9.44
CA LEU A 217 -5.58 13.14 9.42
C LEU A 217 -4.50 12.83 8.39
N ASP A 218 -4.24 13.76 7.47
CA ASP A 218 -3.06 13.75 6.60
C ASP A 218 -2.06 14.79 7.11
N ASP A 219 -0.92 14.32 7.56
CA ASP A 219 0.20 15.12 8.09
C ASP A 219 1.47 15.04 7.21
N ASN A 220 1.33 14.62 5.95
CA ASN A 220 2.45 14.52 5.01
C ASN A 220 2.83 15.87 4.36
N GLY A 221 1.93 16.86 4.35
CA GLY A 221 2.17 18.18 3.81
C GLY A 221 2.85 19.12 4.80
N ARG A 222 3.08 20.38 4.37
CA ARG A 222 3.52 21.45 5.27
C ARG A 222 2.48 21.77 6.35
N GLU A 223 1.21 21.77 5.94
CA GLU A 223 0.06 21.94 6.80
C GLU A 223 -0.76 20.66 6.78
N MET A 224 -1.28 20.28 7.92
CA MET A 224 -2.12 19.09 8.06
C MET A 224 -3.49 19.30 7.43
N SER A 225 -4.13 18.23 7.01
CA SER A 225 -5.55 18.24 6.66
C SER A 225 -6.31 17.12 7.36
N PHE A 226 -7.57 17.38 7.70
CA PHE A 226 -8.47 16.38 8.26
C PHE A 226 -9.60 16.13 7.28
N GLY A 227 -9.87 14.89 6.96
CA GLY A 227 -10.92 14.47 6.04
C GLY A 227 -11.93 13.55 6.70
N CYS A 228 -13.21 13.66 6.32
CA CYS A 228 -14.21 12.64 6.61
C CYS A 228 -15.34 12.67 5.59
N GLY A 229 -15.95 11.51 5.34
CA GLY A 229 -17.02 11.41 4.37
C GLY A 229 -17.43 9.98 4.07
N LEU A 230 -18.20 9.80 3.02
CA LEU A 230 -18.77 8.53 2.60
C LEU A 230 -18.43 8.24 1.14
N GLU A 231 -18.31 6.98 0.80
CA GLU A 231 -18.34 6.44 -0.54
C GLU A 231 -19.61 5.63 -0.80
N GLY A 232 -19.97 5.45 -2.05
CA GLY A 232 -21.19 4.73 -2.40
C GLY A 232 -22.45 5.52 -2.09
N CYS A 233 -22.43 6.84 -2.30
CA CYS A 233 -23.53 7.75 -1.96
C CYS A 233 -24.36 8.14 -3.19
N ALA A 234 -25.63 8.58 -2.95
CA ALA A 234 -26.36 9.37 -3.93
C ALA A 234 -25.84 10.83 -3.93
N ALA A 235 -25.60 11.41 -5.11
CA ALA A 235 -25.00 12.74 -5.22
C ALA A 235 -25.86 13.85 -4.63
N ASP A 236 -27.19 13.70 -4.65
CA ASP A 236 -28.17 14.63 -4.07
C ASP A 236 -28.18 14.63 -2.53
N LYS A 237 -27.59 13.61 -1.91
CA LYS A 237 -27.44 13.48 -0.46
C LYS A 237 -26.24 14.25 0.12
N ALA A 238 -25.42 14.89 -0.71
CA ALA A 238 -24.19 15.55 -0.26
C ALA A 238 -24.41 16.61 0.84
N ALA A 239 -25.50 17.39 0.76
CA ALA A 239 -25.83 18.37 1.79
C ALA A 239 -26.32 17.73 3.10
N GLU A 240 -27.00 16.58 3.02
CA GLU A 240 -27.48 15.82 4.19
C GLU A 240 -26.30 15.18 4.93
N ILE A 241 -25.34 14.63 4.17
CA ILE A 241 -24.09 14.06 4.72
C ILE A 241 -23.25 15.16 5.42
N GLU A 242 -23.07 16.33 4.78
CA GLU A 242 -22.40 17.47 5.40
C GLU A 242 -23.09 17.90 6.69
N ALA A 243 -24.41 18.05 6.67
CA ALA A 243 -25.19 18.45 7.83
C ALA A 243 -25.04 17.44 8.99
N GLY A 244 -25.11 16.14 8.71
CA GLY A 244 -24.92 15.09 9.72
C GLY A 244 -23.53 15.08 10.33
N ILE A 245 -22.46 15.23 9.50
CA ILE A 245 -21.08 15.37 10.00
C ILE A 245 -20.97 16.58 10.94
N LEU A 246 -21.50 17.73 10.53
CA LEU A 246 -21.44 18.95 11.35
C LEU A 246 -22.28 18.84 12.64
N GLU A 247 -23.40 18.14 12.61
CA GLU A 247 -24.22 17.87 13.79
C GLU A 247 -23.45 17.01 14.81
N VAL A 248 -22.77 15.95 14.36
CA VAL A 248 -21.91 15.13 15.21
C VAL A 248 -20.80 15.98 15.84
N LEU A 249 -20.10 16.78 15.04
CA LEU A 249 -19.06 17.67 15.53
C LEU A 249 -19.61 18.69 16.56
N GLN A 250 -20.80 19.27 16.29
CA GLN A 250 -21.47 20.19 17.20
C GLN A 250 -21.82 19.49 18.53
N LYS A 251 -22.30 18.25 18.47
CA LYS A 251 -22.60 17.44 19.65
C LYS A 251 -21.33 17.22 20.49
N VAL A 252 -20.23 16.81 19.85
CA VAL A 252 -18.94 16.62 20.54
C VAL A 252 -18.42 17.93 21.13
N ALA A 253 -18.57 19.08 20.44
CA ALA A 253 -18.14 20.38 20.94
C ALA A 253 -18.95 20.85 22.17
N VAL A 254 -20.18 20.38 22.33
CA VAL A 254 -21.06 20.72 23.47
C VAL A 254 -20.94 19.71 24.60
N GLU A 255 -21.12 18.44 24.30
CA GLU A 255 -21.21 17.34 25.27
C GLU A 255 -19.83 16.78 25.66
N GLY A 256 -18.86 16.83 24.71
CA GLY A 256 -17.56 16.17 24.84
C GLY A 256 -17.62 14.69 24.43
N VAL A 257 -16.56 13.99 24.80
CA VAL A 257 -16.41 12.54 24.68
C VAL A 257 -16.02 11.99 26.04
N ALA A 258 -16.35 10.73 26.34
CA ALA A 258 -16.00 10.12 27.62
C ALA A 258 -14.47 10.16 27.83
N GLN A 259 -14.05 10.46 29.05
CA GLN A 259 -12.64 10.62 29.41
C GLN A 259 -11.84 9.35 29.10
N GLU A 260 -12.46 8.18 29.34
CA GLU A 260 -11.86 6.88 29.10
C GLU A 260 -11.59 6.63 27.61
N GLU A 261 -12.36 7.21 26.69
CA GLU A 261 -12.13 7.14 25.24
C GLU A 261 -10.93 8.00 24.83
N VAL A 262 -10.83 9.20 25.39
CA VAL A 262 -9.70 10.10 25.15
C VAL A 262 -8.38 9.47 25.65
N GLU A 263 -8.41 8.87 26.85
CA GLU A 263 -7.27 8.15 27.43
C GLU A 263 -6.89 6.91 26.60
N ALA A 264 -7.88 6.18 26.05
CA ALA A 264 -7.65 5.06 25.17
C ALA A 264 -6.94 5.47 23.89
N VAL A 265 -7.35 6.57 23.24
CA VAL A 265 -6.68 7.09 22.05
C VAL A 265 -5.25 7.52 22.38
N LEU A 266 -5.03 8.20 23.49
CA LEU A 266 -3.68 8.57 23.92
C LEU A 266 -2.80 7.34 24.16
N HIS A 267 -3.39 6.25 24.72
CA HIS A 267 -2.72 4.97 24.86
C HIS A 267 -2.31 4.38 23.50
N GLN A 268 -3.18 4.46 22.48
CA GLN A 268 -2.86 4.01 21.12
C GLN A 268 -1.70 4.82 20.51
N ILE A 269 -1.69 6.13 20.69
CA ILE A 269 -0.59 7.00 20.27
C ILE A 269 0.72 6.57 20.95
N GLU A 270 0.74 6.36 22.28
CA GLU A 270 1.94 5.89 22.98
C GLU A 270 2.42 4.53 22.45
N LEU A 271 1.51 3.58 22.27
CA LEU A 271 1.83 2.25 21.79
C LEU A 271 2.46 2.31 20.38
N SER A 272 1.91 3.14 19.48
CA SER A 272 2.45 3.32 18.12
C SER A 272 3.84 3.96 18.14
N GLN A 273 4.11 4.87 19.05
CA GLN A 273 5.43 5.52 19.21
C GLN A 273 6.51 4.58 19.77
N ARG A 274 6.11 3.63 20.61
CA ARG A 274 7.04 2.63 21.20
C ARG A 274 7.30 1.45 20.26
N GLU A 275 6.43 1.19 19.30
CA GLU A 275 6.56 0.03 18.43
C GLU A 275 7.76 0.16 17.47
N ILE A 276 8.72 -0.76 17.60
CA ILE A 276 9.83 -0.87 16.67
C ILE A 276 9.33 -1.57 15.43
N GLY A 277 9.15 -0.81 14.34
CA GLY A 277 8.78 -1.30 13.02
C GLY A 277 9.96 -1.95 12.28
N GLY A 278 9.80 -2.21 10.97
CA GLY A 278 10.87 -2.71 10.11
C GLY A 278 10.51 -3.98 9.32
N ASP A 279 9.37 -4.61 9.62
CA ASP A 279 8.97 -5.86 8.98
C ASP A 279 8.57 -5.66 7.51
N SER A 280 7.90 -4.56 7.19
CA SER A 280 7.47 -4.22 5.83
C SER A 280 8.53 -3.43 5.06
N TYR A 281 9.12 -2.41 5.66
CA TYR A 281 10.25 -1.64 5.11
C TYR A 281 11.21 -1.20 6.24
N PRO A 282 12.49 -0.86 5.91
CA PRO A 282 13.50 -0.65 6.95
C PRO A 282 13.13 0.41 7.99
N TYR A 283 13.34 0.10 9.26
CA TYR A 283 13.04 1.00 10.39
C TYR A 283 13.74 2.36 10.26
N GLY A 284 15.01 2.36 9.80
CA GLY A 284 15.73 3.60 9.55
C GLY A 284 15.07 4.49 8.50
N LEU A 285 14.50 3.90 7.44
CA LEU A 285 13.73 4.64 6.45
C LEU A 285 12.46 5.23 7.07
N GLN A 286 11.81 4.50 7.96
CA GLN A 286 10.63 5.01 8.69
C GLN A 286 10.99 6.23 9.54
N LEU A 287 12.09 6.18 10.28
CA LEU A 287 12.59 7.31 11.05
C LEU A 287 12.94 8.51 10.14
N VAL A 288 13.66 8.27 9.04
CA VAL A 288 13.99 9.32 8.06
C VAL A 288 12.74 10.00 7.54
N LEU A 289 11.74 9.23 7.09
CA LEU A 289 10.49 9.77 6.56
C LEU A 289 9.70 10.57 7.60
N ASN A 290 9.66 10.10 8.84
CA ASN A 290 9.00 10.81 9.93
C ASN A 290 9.67 12.16 10.27
N GLY A 291 11.02 12.24 10.21
CA GLY A 291 11.77 13.47 10.46
C GLY A 291 11.87 14.40 9.25
N LEU A 292 11.72 13.86 8.03
CA LEU A 292 11.96 14.59 6.78
C LEU A 292 11.06 15.82 6.65
N ASN A 293 9.81 15.70 7.02
CA ASN A 293 8.83 16.79 6.88
C ASN A 293 9.22 18.03 7.70
N ALA A 294 9.68 17.85 8.93
CA ALA A 294 10.23 18.95 9.74
C ALA A 294 11.48 19.56 9.11
N ALA A 295 12.42 18.71 8.69
CA ALA A 295 13.67 19.17 8.10
C ALA A 295 13.45 19.97 6.80
N LEU A 296 12.51 19.58 5.95
CA LEU A 296 12.12 20.32 4.74
C LEU A 296 11.48 21.68 5.03
N GLN A 297 11.01 21.88 6.27
CA GLN A 297 10.36 23.12 6.71
C GLN A 297 11.25 23.98 7.62
N ASP A 298 12.56 23.70 7.72
CA ASP A 298 13.53 24.32 8.63
C ASP A 298 13.20 24.11 10.13
N ALA A 299 12.44 23.08 10.45
CA ALA A 299 12.22 22.67 11.84
C ALA A 299 13.22 21.55 12.22
N ASP A 300 13.41 21.38 13.52
CA ASP A 300 14.30 20.34 14.02
C ASP A 300 13.68 18.95 13.86
N PRO A 301 14.22 18.05 13.01
CA PRO A 301 13.70 16.69 12.87
C PRO A 301 13.80 15.88 14.16
N LEU A 302 14.78 16.17 15.04
CA LEU A 302 14.95 15.47 16.32
C LEU A 302 13.78 15.73 17.28
N ALA A 303 13.18 16.92 17.20
CA ALA A 303 12.00 17.26 18.00
C ALA A 303 10.79 16.37 17.67
N LEU A 304 10.72 15.86 16.43
CA LEU A 304 9.64 14.94 16.02
C LEU A 304 9.84 13.50 16.55
N TRP A 305 11.05 13.15 17.00
CA TRP A 305 11.34 11.83 17.57
C TRP A 305 11.30 11.84 19.10
N ASP A 306 11.49 13.00 19.73
CA ASP A 306 11.38 13.19 21.20
C ASP A 306 9.94 13.55 21.57
N VAL A 307 9.07 12.55 21.57
CA VAL A 307 7.64 12.72 21.82
C VAL A 307 7.26 12.63 23.31
N ASP A 308 8.14 12.13 24.19
CA ASP A 308 7.81 11.84 25.59
C ASP A 308 7.37 13.09 26.36
N SER A 309 8.04 14.23 26.15
CA SER A 309 7.69 15.49 26.79
C SER A 309 6.33 16.03 26.32
N VAL A 310 6.02 15.87 25.04
CA VAL A 310 4.75 16.32 24.45
C VAL A 310 3.62 15.39 24.85
N LEU A 311 3.85 14.08 24.92
CA LEU A 311 2.88 13.12 25.43
C LEU A 311 2.55 13.39 26.91
N ALA A 312 3.54 13.76 27.71
CA ALA A 312 3.31 14.13 29.11
C ALA A 312 2.44 15.39 29.23
N GLN A 313 2.69 16.42 28.41
CA GLN A 313 1.86 17.61 28.34
C GLN A 313 0.43 17.28 27.86
N LEU A 314 0.30 16.42 26.85
CA LEU A 314 -0.99 16.01 26.32
C LEU A 314 -1.80 15.24 27.38
N ARG A 315 -1.16 14.35 28.16
CA ARG A 315 -1.79 13.68 29.31
C ARG A 315 -2.31 14.67 30.36
N GLN A 316 -1.60 15.78 30.58
CA GLN A 316 -2.07 16.82 31.46
C GLN A 316 -3.23 17.61 30.83
N SER A 317 -3.15 17.93 29.54
CA SER A 317 -4.18 18.70 28.83
C SER A 317 -5.53 17.97 28.77
N ILE A 318 -5.55 16.65 28.57
CA ILE A 318 -6.78 15.86 28.51
C ILE A 318 -7.49 15.72 29.87
N GLN A 319 -6.86 16.14 30.98
CA GLN A 319 -7.55 16.22 32.29
C GLN A 319 -8.56 17.38 32.35
N ASP A 320 -8.45 18.36 31.43
CA ASP A 320 -9.45 19.40 31.25
C ASP A 320 -10.61 18.82 30.40
N PRO A 321 -11.83 18.71 30.97
CA PRO A 321 -12.99 18.16 30.25
C PRO A 321 -13.38 18.98 29.00
N ASP A 322 -12.94 20.22 28.91
CA ASP A 322 -13.22 21.09 27.76
C ASP A 322 -12.15 21.01 26.66
N TYR A 323 -11.06 20.27 26.88
CA TYR A 323 -9.94 20.21 25.95
C TYR A 323 -10.36 19.70 24.55
N ILE A 324 -11.02 18.54 24.46
CA ILE A 324 -11.51 17.97 23.18
C ILE A 324 -12.61 18.85 22.57
N LYS A 325 -13.53 19.39 23.39
CA LYS A 325 -14.57 20.32 22.94
C LYS A 325 -13.97 21.53 22.23
N ASN A 326 -12.94 22.13 22.86
CA ASN A 326 -12.24 23.28 22.30
C ASN A 326 -11.47 22.93 21.02
N LEU A 327 -10.84 21.75 20.94
CA LEU A 327 -10.17 21.31 19.74
C LEU A 327 -11.17 21.14 18.57
N VAL A 328 -12.27 20.44 18.78
CA VAL A 328 -13.33 20.29 17.75
C VAL A 328 -13.85 21.65 17.30
N LYS A 329 -14.12 22.54 18.25
CA LYS A 329 -14.63 23.88 17.94
C LYS A 329 -13.64 24.67 17.11
N THR A 330 -12.39 24.78 17.55
CA THR A 330 -11.39 25.67 16.92
C THR A 330 -10.85 25.09 15.62
N ALA A 331 -10.56 23.78 15.57
CA ALA A 331 -9.94 23.15 14.42
C ALA A 331 -10.93 22.84 13.28
N LEU A 332 -12.22 22.55 13.62
CA LEU A 332 -13.20 22.06 12.64
C LEU A 332 -14.40 23.00 12.48
N LEU A 333 -15.13 23.31 13.57
CA LEU A 333 -16.40 24.05 13.46
C LEU A 333 -16.19 25.53 13.10
N ASP A 334 -15.29 26.22 13.80
CA ASP A 334 -14.97 27.65 13.58
C ASP A 334 -13.96 27.86 12.47
N ASN A 335 -13.42 26.78 11.87
CA ASN A 335 -12.46 26.85 10.78
C ASN A 335 -13.17 27.06 9.43
N PRO A 336 -13.02 28.25 8.82
CA PRO A 336 -13.65 28.54 7.54
C PRO A 336 -12.97 27.85 6.36
N HIS A 337 -11.72 27.35 6.50
CA HIS A 337 -11.02 26.62 5.46
C HIS A 337 -11.50 25.17 5.39
N ARG A 338 -12.72 25.03 4.92
CA ARG A 338 -13.43 23.75 4.77
C ARG A 338 -13.90 23.57 3.34
N VAL A 339 -13.70 22.41 2.78
CA VAL A 339 -14.16 22.03 1.44
C VAL A 339 -15.09 20.83 1.54
N ARG A 340 -16.25 20.90 0.88
CA ARG A 340 -17.05 19.73 0.55
C ARG A 340 -16.83 19.35 -0.90
N LEU A 341 -16.24 18.17 -1.14
CA LEU A 341 -16.09 17.58 -2.46
C LEU A 341 -17.21 16.57 -2.70
N THR A 342 -17.93 16.70 -3.80
CA THR A 342 -18.83 15.67 -4.33
C THR A 342 -18.27 15.17 -5.65
N LEU A 343 -17.76 13.93 -5.66
CA LEU A 343 -17.20 13.30 -6.84
C LEU A 343 -18.24 12.33 -7.42
N LYS A 344 -18.77 12.65 -8.62
CA LYS A 344 -19.88 11.94 -9.26
C LYS A 344 -19.35 10.94 -10.30
N PRO A 345 -19.92 9.73 -10.44
CA PRO A 345 -19.56 8.83 -11.51
C PRO A 345 -20.09 9.36 -12.85
N ASP A 346 -19.31 9.22 -13.92
CA ASP A 346 -19.71 9.54 -15.30
C ASP A 346 -19.16 8.47 -16.26
N ASN A 347 -20.03 7.75 -16.94
CA ASN A 347 -19.69 6.70 -17.90
C ASN A 347 -19.23 7.22 -19.28
N THR A 348 -19.20 8.53 -19.47
CA THR A 348 -18.80 9.16 -20.73
C THR A 348 -17.41 9.77 -20.69
N ILE A 349 -16.78 9.91 -19.51
CA ILE A 349 -15.49 10.60 -19.33
C ILE A 349 -14.38 9.89 -20.11
N SER A 350 -14.27 8.58 -19.99
CA SER A 350 -13.24 7.80 -20.68
C SER A 350 -13.35 7.97 -22.19
N GLN A 351 -14.56 7.87 -22.72
CA GLN A 351 -14.81 8.07 -24.14
C GLN A 351 -14.54 9.51 -24.58
N LYS A 352 -14.98 10.50 -23.79
CA LYS A 352 -14.70 11.94 -24.05
C LYS A 352 -13.20 12.23 -24.07
N ARG A 353 -12.45 11.69 -23.09
CA ARG A 353 -10.99 11.84 -23.01
C ARG A 353 -10.29 11.20 -24.22
N GLN A 354 -10.68 9.99 -24.60
CA GLN A 354 -10.13 9.31 -25.77
C GLN A 354 -10.45 10.07 -27.06
N ALA A 355 -11.70 10.53 -27.23
CA ALA A 355 -12.10 11.32 -28.40
C ALA A 355 -11.35 12.67 -28.46
N ALA A 356 -11.21 13.36 -27.35
CA ALA A 356 -10.48 14.63 -27.27
C ALA A 356 -8.98 14.42 -27.58
N GLU A 357 -8.37 13.35 -27.06
CA GLU A 357 -6.98 13.03 -27.36
C GLU A 357 -6.80 12.64 -28.83
N ALA A 358 -7.67 11.81 -29.40
CA ALA A 358 -7.65 11.45 -30.81
C ALA A 358 -7.80 12.70 -31.71
N ALA A 359 -8.72 13.60 -31.36
CA ALA A 359 -8.89 14.86 -32.08
C ALA A 359 -7.66 15.76 -31.98
N ARG A 360 -7.05 15.87 -30.79
CA ARG A 360 -5.80 16.60 -30.55
C ARG A 360 -4.66 16.06 -31.40
N LEU A 361 -4.47 14.74 -31.38
CA LEU A 361 -3.43 14.06 -32.17
C LEU A 361 -3.66 14.18 -33.67
N ALA A 362 -4.89 14.04 -34.14
CA ALA A 362 -5.26 14.25 -35.55
C ALA A 362 -4.95 15.68 -36.02
N LYS A 363 -5.27 16.69 -35.18
CA LYS A 363 -4.95 18.10 -35.47
C LYS A 363 -3.44 18.32 -35.55
N ILE A 364 -2.66 17.76 -34.62
CA ILE A 364 -1.19 17.82 -34.64
C ILE A 364 -0.69 17.15 -35.93
N GLN A 365 -1.13 15.94 -36.23
CA GLN A 365 -0.71 15.20 -37.42
C GLN A 365 -1.00 15.93 -38.72
N GLN A 366 -2.15 16.60 -38.82
CA GLN A 366 -2.52 17.43 -39.98
C GLN A 366 -1.64 18.67 -40.14
N GLY A 367 -1.15 19.21 -39.01
CA GLY A 367 -0.27 20.39 -38.99
C GLY A 367 1.20 20.09 -39.30
N LEU A 368 1.62 18.83 -39.21
CA LEU A 368 3.01 18.45 -39.39
C LEU A 368 3.42 18.46 -40.87
N SER A 369 4.51 19.15 -41.17
CA SER A 369 5.21 19.04 -42.46
C SER A 369 5.88 17.67 -42.62
N GLU A 370 6.18 17.30 -43.87
CA GLU A 370 6.89 16.02 -44.10
C GLU A 370 8.27 15.98 -43.44
N ALA A 371 8.96 17.12 -43.30
CA ALA A 371 10.22 17.22 -42.60
C ALA A 371 10.05 16.91 -41.09
N GLU A 372 9.01 17.44 -40.44
CA GLU A 372 8.71 17.16 -39.03
C GLU A 372 8.30 15.70 -38.81
N LYS A 373 7.51 15.10 -39.70
CA LYS A 373 7.20 13.67 -39.65
C LYS A 373 8.45 12.80 -39.75
N GLN A 374 9.35 13.13 -40.67
CA GLN A 374 10.63 12.41 -40.79
C GLN A 374 11.51 12.61 -39.57
N ALA A 375 11.52 13.81 -38.97
CA ALA A 375 12.25 14.07 -37.73
C ALA A 375 11.69 13.23 -36.56
N ILE A 376 10.35 13.12 -36.42
CA ILE A 376 9.72 12.25 -35.42
C ILE A 376 10.13 10.78 -35.61
N ILE A 377 10.11 10.28 -36.87
CA ILE A 377 10.53 8.90 -37.20
C ILE A 377 12.00 8.70 -36.86
N ALA A 378 12.86 9.66 -37.22
CA ALA A 378 14.29 9.59 -36.93
C ALA A 378 14.55 9.60 -35.40
N ASN A 379 13.86 10.46 -34.63
CA ASN A 379 13.97 10.52 -33.19
C ASN A 379 13.48 9.21 -32.53
N THR A 380 12.37 8.64 -33.02
CA THR A 380 11.90 7.35 -32.53
C THR A 380 12.91 6.23 -32.77
N LYS A 381 13.54 6.19 -33.98
CA LYS A 381 14.62 5.23 -34.26
C LYS A 381 15.84 5.44 -33.38
N ALA A 382 16.23 6.69 -33.15
CA ALA A 382 17.33 7.03 -32.25
C ALA A 382 17.04 6.64 -30.79
N LEU A 383 15.78 6.83 -30.36
CA LEU A 383 15.33 6.40 -29.03
C LEU A 383 15.42 4.87 -28.88
N VAL A 384 14.89 4.12 -29.84
CA VAL A 384 14.99 2.65 -29.84
C VAL A 384 16.46 2.19 -29.82
N ALA A 385 17.32 2.83 -30.60
CA ALA A 385 18.75 2.54 -30.61
C ALA A 385 19.43 2.84 -29.25
N ARG A 386 19.06 3.97 -28.60
CA ARG A 386 19.54 4.33 -27.25
C ARG A 386 19.05 3.36 -26.18
N GLN A 387 17.79 2.94 -26.23
CA GLN A 387 17.24 1.91 -25.33
C GLN A 387 17.93 0.55 -25.49
N ALA A 388 18.44 0.25 -26.68
CA ALA A 388 19.20 -0.96 -26.95
C ALA A 388 20.69 -0.86 -26.53
N GLN A 389 21.16 0.34 -26.19
CA GLN A 389 22.55 0.55 -25.77
C GLN A 389 22.79 -0.02 -24.38
N ILE A 390 23.86 -0.78 -24.24
CA ILE A 390 24.37 -1.25 -22.95
C ILE A 390 25.36 -0.21 -22.43
N ASP A 391 25.05 0.38 -21.28
CA ASP A 391 25.94 1.34 -20.64
C ASP A 391 27.09 0.60 -19.94
N ASP A 392 28.24 1.27 -19.79
CA ASP A 392 29.39 0.72 -19.07
C ASP A 392 29.14 0.74 -17.56
N VAL A 393 28.74 -0.43 -17.04
CA VAL A 393 28.45 -0.60 -15.60
C VAL A 393 29.73 -0.73 -14.75
N SER A 394 30.94 -0.76 -15.36
CA SER A 394 32.18 -0.93 -14.62
C SER A 394 32.55 0.24 -13.71
N ILE A 395 31.95 1.43 -13.99
CA ILE A 395 32.11 2.65 -13.18
C ILE A 395 31.36 2.62 -11.86
N LEU A 396 30.37 1.71 -11.71
CA LEU A 396 29.57 1.59 -10.50
C LEU A 396 30.29 0.74 -9.44
N PRO A 397 30.17 1.09 -8.14
CA PRO A 397 30.64 0.22 -7.08
C PRO A 397 29.90 -1.13 -7.14
N LYS A 398 30.64 -2.22 -6.93
CA LYS A 398 30.13 -3.58 -7.06
C LYS A 398 30.06 -4.24 -5.70
N VAL A 399 28.89 -4.81 -5.41
CA VAL A 399 28.68 -5.80 -4.35
C VAL A 399 28.75 -7.18 -5.00
N GLY A 400 29.43 -8.12 -4.38
CA GLY A 400 29.57 -9.49 -4.86
C GLY A 400 29.07 -10.51 -3.86
N LEU A 401 29.05 -11.81 -4.24
CA LEU A 401 28.63 -12.89 -3.34
C LEU A 401 29.52 -13.00 -2.08
N ALA A 402 30.77 -12.54 -2.16
CA ALA A 402 31.68 -12.50 -1.02
C ALA A 402 31.26 -11.52 0.10
N ASP A 403 30.45 -10.53 -0.24
CA ASP A 403 29.95 -9.54 0.71
C ASP A 403 28.70 -10.03 1.49
N ILE A 404 28.14 -11.18 1.10
CA ILE A 404 26.98 -11.78 1.77
C ILE A 404 27.43 -12.35 3.13
N PRO A 405 26.71 -12.07 4.23
CA PRO A 405 27.00 -12.69 5.53
C PRO A 405 27.10 -14.21 5.45
N ALA A 406 28.11 -14.80 6.08
CA ALA A 406 28.38 -16.23 5.98
C ALA A 406 27.22 -17.09 6.54
N ASP A 407 26.51 -16.63 7.58
CA ASP A 407 25.39 -17.36 8.19
C ASP A 407 24.18 -16.44 8.40
N LEU A 408 23.02 -17.08 8.44
CA LEU A 408 21.74 -16.46 8.68
C LEU A 408 21.50 -16.36 10.20
N LYS A 409 21.29 -15.14 10.70
CA LYS A 409 20.85 -14.95 12.07
C LYS A 409 19.37 -15.33 12.19
N ILE A 410 19.06 -16.23 13.10
CA ILE A 410 17.69 -16.69 13.37
C ILE A 410 17.44 -16.55 14.87
N ALA A 411 16.33 -15.88 15.21
CA ALA A 411 15.93 -15.75 16.61
C ALA A 411 15.65 -17.12 17.22
N GLU A 412 16.13 -17.34 18.45
CA GLU A 412 15.97 -18.61 19.18
C GLU A 412 14.87 -18.46 20.23
N GLY A 413 13.86 -19.35 20.14
CA GLY A 413 12.76 -19.44 21.09
C GLY A 413 12.94 -20.63 22.03
N LYS A 414 12.26 -20.56 23.18
CA LYS A 414 12.16 -21.66 24.14
C LYS A 414 10.76 -22.25 24.08
N SER A 415 10.64 -23.53 23.69
CA SER A 415 9.36 -24.26 23.63
C SER A 415 9.23 -25.20 24.82
N TYR A 416 8.08 -25.16 25.47
CA TYR A 416 7.72 -26.05 26.59
C TYR A 416 6.18 -26.15 26.67
N THR A 417 5.65 -26.83 27.66
CA THR A 417 4.20 -26.98 27.87
C THR A 417 3.76 -26.25 29.13
N LEU A 418 2.55 -25.71 29.10
CA LEU A 418 1.85 -25.13 30.25
C LEU A 418 0.68 -26.05 30.63
N PRO A 419 0.55 -26.43 31.90
CA PRO A 419 -0.63 -27.17 32.36
C PRO A 419 -1.83 -26.20 32.44
N ILE A 420 -2.79 -26.39 31.57
CA ILE A 420 -4.03 -25.63 31.50
C ILE A 420 -5.20 -26.63 31.61
N ASN A 421 -5.99 -26.52 32.65
CA ASN A 421 -7.14 -27.41 32.90
C ASN A 421 -6.84 -28.89 32.74
N GLY A 422 -5.63 -29.34 33.20
CA GLY A 422 -5.20 -30.73 33.14
C GLY A 422 -4.66 -31.18 31.79
N ILE A 423 -4.52 -30.29 30.83
CA ILE A 423 -3.94 -30.54 29.50
C ILE A 423 -2.62 -29.79 29.36
N ASP A 424 -1.60 -30.44 28.84
CA ASP A 424 -0.30 -29.85 28.54
C ASP A 424 -0.40 -29.09 27.20
N VAL A 425 -0.49 -27.74 27.27
CA VAL A 425 -0.63 -26.87 26.08
C VAL A 425 0.75 -26.34 25.68
N PRO A 426 1.18 -26.47 24.42
CA PRO A 426 2.46 -25.97 23.96
C PRO A 426 2.53 -24.43 24.01
N ILE A 427 3.67 -23.93 24.47
CA ILE A 427 4.02 -22.50 24.39
C ILE A 427 5.45 -22.34 23.88
N THR A 428 5.65 -21.34 23.03
CA THR A 428 6.99 -20.90 22.66
C THR A 428 7.18 -19.44 23.07
N THR A 429 8.30 -19.16 23.72
CA THR A 429 8.66 -17.81 24.18
C THR A 429 9.92 -17.33 23.50
N PHE A 430 9.97 -16.03 23.18
CA PHE A 430 11.16 -15.36 22.66
C PHE A 430 11.53 -14.16 23.52
N GLU A 431 12.81 -14.07 23.85
CA GLU A 431 13.41 -12.90 24.48
C GLU A 431 13.77 -11.90 23.35
N ALA A 432 13.15 -10.72 23.33
CA ALA A 432 13.36 -9.73 22.29
C ALA A 432 13.26 -8.30 22.85
N GLY A 433 14.08 -7.36 22.35
CA GLY A 433 14.02 -5.95 22.69
C GLY A 433 12.81 -5.28 22.06
N THR A 434 11.70 -5.24 22.78
CA THR A 434 10.39 -4.79 22.26
C THR A 434 10.00 -3.39 22.72
N ASN A 435 10.91 -2.65 23.38
CA ASN A 435 10.69 -1.27 23.88
C ASN A 435 9.44 -1.17 24.78
N GLY A 436 9.29 -2.11 25.71
CA GLY A 436 8.19 -2.13 26.67
C GLY A 436 6.88 -2.71 26.16
N LEU A 437 6.84 -3.27 24.94
CA LEU A 437 5.70 -4.01 24.44
C LEU A 437 5.86 -5.50 24.68
N PHE A 438 4.74 -6.23 24.66
CA PHE A 438 4.74 -7.68 24.42
C PHE A 438 3.77 -8.05 23.32
N TYR A 439 4.06 -9.18 22.67
CA TYR A 439 3.25 -9.73 21.59
C TYR A 439 2.82 -11.13 21.97
N GLN A 440 1.52 -11.39 21.87
CA GLN A 440 0.96 -12.72 22.09
C GLN A 440 0.23 -13.21 20.84
N GLN A 441 0.36 -14.50 20.56
CA GLN A 441 -0.41 -15.17 19.55
C GLN A 441 -0.99 -16.49 20.09
N ILE A 442 -2.18 -16.81 19.66
CA ILE A 442 -2.84 -18.11 19.83
C ILE A 442 -2.93 -18.72 18.44
N ILE A 443 -2.23 -19.80 18.25
CA ILE A 443 -2.20 -20.55 17.00
C ILE A 443 -3.14 -21.74 17.15
N ILE A 444 -4.23 -21.73 16.41
CA ILE A 444 -5.30 -22.75 16.47
C ILE A 444 -5.23 -23.56 15.19
N ASP A 445 -5.16 -24.88 15.31
CA ASP A 445 -5.21 -25.75 14.14
C ASP A 445 -6.54 -25.54 13.41
N LEU A 446 -6.51 -25.40 12.08
CA LEU A 446 -7.74 -25.25 11.32
C LEU A 446 -8.56 -26.54 11.43
N PRO A 447 -9.79 -26.52 11.99
CA PRO A 447 -10.59 -27.71 12.12
C PRO A 447 -11.04 -28.24 10.76
N ASN A 448 -11.57 -29.47 10.73
CA ASN A 448 -12.15 -30.02 9.51
C ASN A 448 -13.44 -29.24 9.14
N LEU A 449 -13.38 -28.53 8.02
CA LEU A 449 -14.44 -27.68 7.51
C LEU A 449 -14.91 -28.15 6.14
N THR A 450 -16.22 -28.10 5.90
CA THR A 450 -16.79 -28.28 4.56
C THR A 450 -16.33 -27.17 3.62
N GLU A 451 -16.43 -27.35 2.31
CA GLU A 451 -16.08 -26.30 1.33
C GLU A 451 -16.82 -24.98 1.55
N ARG A 452 -18.08 -25.06 1.94
CA ARG A 452 -18.88 -23.87 2.29
C ARG A 452 -18.32 -23.17 3.52
N GLU A 453 -18.05 -23.88 4.59
CA GLU A 453 -17.44 -23.31 5.80
C GLU A 453 -16.06 -22.74 5.52
N GLN A 454 -15.21 -23.43 4.71
CA GLN A 454 -13.91 -22.90 4.30
C GLN A 454 -14.04 -21.55 3.58
N SER A 455 -15.06 -21.38 2.72
CA SER A 455 -15.32 -20.12 2.03
C SER A 455 -15.70 -18.97 2.98
N LEU A 456 -16.24 -19.28 4.16
CA LEU A 456 -16.60 -18.31 5.20
C LEU A 456 -15.44 -17.98 6.14
N VAL A 457 -14.38 -18.77 6.23
CA VAL A 457 -13.26 -18.57 7.17
C VAL A 457 -12.63 -17.16 7.07
N PRO A 458 -12.36 -16.59 5.88
CA PRO A 458 -11.80 -15.24 5.79
C PRO A 458 -12.73 -14.15 6.33
N PHE A 459 -14.05 -14.33 6.22
CA PHE A 459 -15.00 -13.42 6.82
C PHE A 459 -15.10 -13.68 8.34
N TYR A 460 -15.26 -14.94 8.76
CA TYR A 460 -15.27 -15.33 10.16
C TYR A 460 -14.06 -14.78 10.93
N SER A 461 -12.85 -14.93 10.39
CA SER A 461 -11.64 -14.43 11.04
C SER A 461 -11.62 -12.91 11.21
N SER A 462 -12.28 -12.17 10.31
CA SER A 462 -12.38 -10.70 10.43
C SER A 462 -13.38 -10.26 11.50
N LEU A 463 -14.33 -11.13 11.91
CA LEU A 463 -15.36 -10.80 12.89
C LEU A 463 -14.82 -10.76 14.33
N LEU A 464 -13.70 -11.43 14.61
CA LEU A 464 -13.18 -11.57 15.98
C LEU A 464 -12.95 -10.21 16.67
N SER A 465 -12.46 -9.21 15.92
CA SER A 465 -12.19 -7.86 16.42
C SER A 465 -13.38 -6.90 16.27
N GLU A 466 -14.47 -7.33 15.63
CA GLU A 466 -15.53 -6.44 15.16
C GLU A 466 -16.87 -6.71 15.79
N LEU A 467 -17.04 -7.83 16.49
CA LEU A 467 -18.28 -8.22 17.18
C LEU A 467 -18.13 -8.12 18.69
N GLY A 468 -19.26 -8.11 19.38
CA GLY A 468 -19.36 -8.22 20.81
C GLY A 468 -18.87 -9.57 21.34
N ALA A 469 -18.51 -9.61 22.61
CA ALA A 469 -18.13 -10.83 23.31
C ALA A 469 -18.62 -10.84 24.76
N GLY A 470 -19.08 -11.98 25.25
CA GLY A 470 -19.67 -12.11 26.56
C GLY A 470 -20.92 -11.25 26.70
N GLU A 471 -20.94 -10.38 27.69
CA GLU A 471 -22.04 -9.44 27.94
C GLU A 471 -21.87 -8.09 27.19
N GLN A 472 -20.69 -7.85 26.60
CA GLN A 472 -20.37 -6.61 25.90
C GLN A 472 -20.77 -6.69 24.43
N ASP A 473 -21.39 -5.60 23.93
CA ASP A 473 -21.61 -5.41 22.50
C ASP A 473 -20.32 -5.01 21.76
N TYR A 474 -20.38 -4.90 20.43
CA TYR A 474 -19.21 -4.59 19.62
C TYR A 474 -18.59 -3.23 19.96
N LEU A 475 -19.38 -2.22 20.36
CA LEU A 475 -18.86 -0.91 20.71
C LEU A 475 -18.04 -0.96 22.00
N ALA A 476 -18.58 -1.60 23.03
CA ALA A 476 -17.91 -1.79 24.31
C ALA A 476 -16.63 -2.64 24.15
N MET A 477 -16.67 -3.67 23.28
CA MET A 477 -15.48 -4.49 22.98
C MET A 477 -14.40 -3.69 22.26
N GLN A 478 -14.74 -2.84 21.30
CA GLN A 478 -13.79 -1.98 20.62
C GLN A 478 -13.16 -0.96 21.57
N GLN A 479 -13.96 -0.39 22.47
CA GLN A 479 -13.45 0.48 23.50
C GLN A 479 -12.46 -0.24 24.43
N TRP A 480 -12.79 -1.44 24.90
CA TRP A 480 -11.88 -2.24 25.72
C TRP A 480 -10.58 -2.59 24.96
N GLN A 481 -10.68 -2.99 23.68
CA GLN A 481 -9.50 -3.22 22.85
C GLN A 481 -8.56 -1.99 22.81
N SER A 482 -9.12 -0.80 22.60
CA SER A 482 -8.34 0.45 22.51
C SER A 482 -7.70 0.83 23.84
N GLN A 483 -8.32 0.51 24.97
CA GLN A 483 -7.81 0.81 26.30
C GLN A 483 -6.62 -0.05 26.72
N VAL A 484 -6.58 -1.33 26.32
CA VAL A 484 -5.62 -2.30 26.89
C VAL A 484 -4.67 -2.91 25.86
N SER A 485 -4.85 -2.65 24.57
CA SER A 485 -4.09 -3.33 23.52
C SER A 485 -3.90 -2.47 22.28
N GLY A 486 -3.01 -2.90 21.40
CA GLY A 486 -2.89 -2.39 20.04
C GLY A 486 -3.82 -3.12 19.05
N GLY A 487 -4.99 -3.54 19.54
CA GLY A 487 -6.02 -4.26 18.78
C GLY A 487 -5.82 -5.78 18.78
N VAL A 488 -6.95 -6.46 18.62
CA VAL A 488 -7.02 -7.91 18.43
C VAL A 488 -7.14 -8.19 16.93
N ARG A 489 -6.44 -9.20 16.44
CA ARG A 489 -6.51 -9.63 15.04
C ARG A 489 -6.57 -11.13 14.96
N MET A 490 -7.36 -11.66 14.03
CA MET A 490 -7.33 -13.05 13.64
C MET A 490 -7.11 -13.17 12.13
N GLY A 491 -6.24 -14.09 11.74
CA GLY A 491 -5.95 -14.34 10.34
C GLY A 491 -5.70 -15.82 10.07
N LEU A 492 -5.84 -16.20 8.80
CA LEU A 492 -5.54 -17.53 8.32
C LEU A 492 -4.08 -17.59 7.87
N SER A 493 -3.30 -18.49 8.46
CA SER A 493 -1.92 -18.78 8.08
C SER A 493 -1.86 -20.16 7.43
N MET A 494 -1.35 -20.23 6.20
CA MET A 494 -1.35 -21.45 5.42
C MET A 494 -0.02 -21.64 4.69
N ARG A 495 0.43 -22.88 4.55
CA ARG A 495 1.62 -23.25 3.77
C ARG A 495 1.44 -24.62 3.13
N THR A 496 1.89 -24.74 1.88
CA THR A 496 2.04 -26.04 1.24
C THR A 496 3.13 -26.85 1.94
N SER A 497 2.96 -28.17 2.03
CA SER A 497 3.96 -29.08 2.56
C SER A 497 5.32 -28.89 1.87
N LEU A 498 6.41 -29.10 2.61
CA LEU A 498 7.75 -28.87 2.09
C LEU A 498 8.09 -29.76 0.89
N ASN A 499 7.45 -30.92 0.77
CA ASN A 499 7.77 -31.96 -0.21
C ASN A 499 6.55 -32.53 -0.98
N ASP A 500 5.33 -32.06 -0.70
CA ASP A 500 4.11 -32.54 -1.35
C ASP A 500 3.14 -31.41 -1.71
N ALA A 501 2.92 -31.17 -3.00
CA ALA A 501 2.00 -30.17 -3.51
C ALA A 501 0.52 -30.48 -3.22
N GLY A 502 0.19 -31.76 -2.98
CA GLY A 502 -1.16 -32.24 -2.64
C GLY A 502 -1.54 -31.99 -1.18
N GLN A 503 -0.62 -31.50 -0.35
CA GLN A 503 -0.83 -31.31 1.09
C GLN A 503 -0.50 -29.87 1.49
N ALA A 504 -1.31 -29.33 2.39
CA ALA A 504 -1.06 -28.03 3.01
C ALA A 504 -1.45 -28.05 4.49
N GLN A 505 -0.79 -27.20 5.27
CA GLN A 505 -1.13 -26.95 6.67
C GLN A 505 -1.78 -25.59 6.81
N ALA A 506 -2.78 -25.48 7.67
CA ALA A 506 -3.47 -24.23 7.94
C ALA A 506 -3.74 -24.05 9.44
N HIS A 507 -3.57 -22.81 9.88
CA HIS A 507 -3.84 -22.40 11.26
C HIS A 507 -4.59 -21.07 11.26
N LEU A 508 -5.50 -20.90 12.21
CA LEU A 508 -6.01 -19.61 12.59
C LEU A 508 -5.09 -19.00 13.64
N VAL A 509 -4.67 -17.77 13.44
CA VAL A 509 -3.75 -17.08 14.34
C VAL A 509 -4.46 -15.86 14.91
N ALA A 510 -4.88 -15.95 16.16
CA ALA A 510 -5.36 -14.81 16.92
C ALA A 510 -4.16 -14.11 17.58
N SER A 511 -4.05 -12.80 17.43
CA SER A 511 -2.89 -12.04 17.91
C SER A 511 -3.31 -10.74 18.58
N CYS A 512 -2.53 -10.35 19.57
CA CYS A 512 -2.65 -9.08 20.27
C CYS A 512 -1.26 -8.58 20.66
N LYS A 513 -1.06 -7.26 20.69
CA LYS A 513 0.12 -6.61 21.27
C LYS A 513 -0.34 -5.63 22.33
N ALA A 514 0.45 -5.44 23.38
CA ALA A 514 0.13 -4.50 24.44
C ALA A 514 1.39 -3.98 25.13
N LEU A 515 1.25 -2.89 25.88
CA LEU A 515 2.29 -2.42 26.79
C LEU A 515 2.43 -3.42 27.95
N HIS A 516 3.65 -3.65 28.41
CA HIS A 516 3.99 -4.70 29.39
C HIS A 516 3.20 -4.63 30.70
N TYR A 517 2.64 -3.48 31.07
CA TYR A 517 1.80 -3.28 32.25
C TYR A 517 0.29 -3.52 31.98
N ASN A 518 -0.13 -3.60 30.70
CA ASN A 518 -1.53 -3.85 30.32
C ASN A 518 -1.81 -5.35 30.14
N THR A 519 -1.66 -6.11 31.24
CA THR A 519 -1.86 -7.57 31.22
C THR A 519 -3.32 -7.98 31.03
N ASP A 520 -4.27 -7.05 31.16
CA ASP A 520 -5.69 -7.31 30.87
C ASP A 520 -5.95 -7.64 29.39
N SER A 521 -5.00 -7.34 28.52
CA SER A 521 -5.00 -7.79 27.12
C SER A 521 -5.02 -9.32 26.94
N PHE A 522 -4.59 -10.10 27.96
CA PHE A 522 -4.78 -11.55 27.96
C PHE A 522 -6.25 -11.92 28.14
N ASN A 523 -6.95 -11.26 29.08
CA ASN A 523 -8.40 -11.44 29.28
C ASN A 523 -9.19 -10.99 28.05
N LEU A 524 -8.80 -9.85 27.48
CA LEU A 524 -9.39 -9.35 26.25
C LEU A 524 -9.35 -10.41 25.16
N LEU A 525 -8.13 -10.92 24.82
CA LEU A 525 -7.95 -11.90 23.73
C LEU A 525 -8.71 -13.20 24.01
N LYS A 526 -8.71 -13.67 25.26
CA LYS A 526 -9.47 -14.85 25.68
C LYS A 526 -10.98 -14.64 25.53
N THR A 527 -11.52 -13.55 26.08
CA THR A 527 -12.96 -13.25 26.02
C THR A 527 -13.41 -13.11 24.58
N THR A 528 -12.67 -12.37 23.77
CA THR A 528 -12.94 -12.21 22.34
C THR A 528 -12.96 -13.57 21.63
N LEU A 529 -12.04 -14.47 21.94
CA LEU A 529 -11.99 -15.78 21.30
C LEU A 529 -13.05 -16.75 21.82
N GLU A 530 -13.28 -16.82 23.15
CA GLU A 530 -14.12 -17.86 23.73
C GLU A 530 -15.60 -17.48 23.81
N GLN A 531 -15.92 -16.19 23.77
CA GLN A 531 -17.27 -15.68 24.04
C GLN A 531 -17.80 -14.76 22.94
N LEU A 532 -17.30 -14.95 21.69
CA LEU A 532 -17.75 -14.17 20.54
C LEU A 532 -19.25 -14.31 20.34
N ARG A 533 -19.93 -13.18 20.11
CA ARG A 533 -21.39 -13.11 19.93
C ARG A 533 -21.77 -13.20 18.45
N PHE A 534 -22.87 -13.87 18.17
CA PHE A 534 -23.44 -14.00 16.81
C PHE A 534 -24.89 -13.52 16.74
N ASP A 535 -25.29 -12.59 17.63
CA ASP A 535 -26.64 -11.99 17.70
C ASP A 535 -26.68 -10.55 17.16
N GLU A 536 -25.55 -9.98 16.73
CA GLU A 536 -25.42 -8.63 16.17
C GLU A 536 -25.61 -8.63 14.63
N ALA A 537 -26.84 -8.96 14.18
CA ALA A 537 -27.15 -9.19 12.76
C ALA A 537 -26.85 -7.96 11.87
N GLU A 538 -27.26 -6.77 12.30
CA GLU A 538 -27.03 -5.51 11.56
C GLU A 538 -25.54 -5.25 11.40
N ARG A 539 -24.75 -5.43 12.46
CA ARG A 539 -23.30 -5.26 12.42
C ARG A 539 -22.65 -6.23 11.41
N VAL A 540 -23.08 -7.48 11.37
CA VAL A 540 -22.56 -8.47 10.42
C VAL A 540 -22.91 -8.09 8.97
N GLN A 541 -24.11 -7.53 8.73
CA GLN A 541 -24.51 -7.03 7.40
C GLN A 541 -23.63 -5.86 6.96
N ASP A 542 -23.36 -4.91 7.83
CA ASP A 542 -22.49 -3.76 7.57
C ASP A 542 -21.05 -4.21 7.23
N LEU A 543 -20.50 -5.14 8.01
CA LEU A 543 -19.16 -5.68 7.77
C LEU A 543 -19.07 -6.45 6.45
N LEU A 544 -20.12 -7.17 6.06
CA LEU A 544 -20.21 -7.82 4.74
C LEU A 544 -20.21 -6.79 3.61
N ALA A 545 -21.00 -5.73 3.73
CA ALA A 545 -21.08 -4.67 2.72
C ALA A 545 -19.72 -3.96 2.57
N GLN A 546 -19.09 -3.60 3.68
CA GLN A 546 -17.75 -2.99 3.68
C GLN A 546 -16.68 -3.92 3.07
N ARG A 547 -16.74 -5.22 3.38
CA ARG A 547 -15.80 -6.20 2.81
C ARG A 547 -15.97 -6.32 1.30
N LYS A 548 -17.23 -6.35 0.81
CA LYS A 548 -17.53 -6.35 -0.62
C LYS A 548 -16.95 -5.11 -1.30
N ALA A 549 -17.22 -3.92 -0.77
CA ALA A 549 -16.73 -2.67 -1.34
C ALA A 549 -15.19 -2.64 -1.40
N ARG A 550 -14.51 -3.02 -0.33
CA ARG A 550 -13.03 -3.11 -0.29
C ARG A 550 -12.47 -4.11 -1.31
N PHE A 551 -13.10 -5.27 -1.48
CA PHE A 551 -12.63 -6.25 -2.45
C PHE A 551 -12.83 -5.72 -3.88
N GLU A 552 -13.99 -5.16 -4.21
CA GLU A 552 -14.26 -4.56 -5.52
C GLU A 552 -13.27 -3.45 -5.87
N ALA A 553 -12.97 -2.57 -4.93
CA ALA A 553 -11.97 -1.52 -5.10
C ALA A 553 -10.55 -2.09 -5.33
N SER A 554 -10.21 -3.18 -4.66
CA SER A 554 -8.86 -3.78 -4.74
C SER A 554 -8.55 -4.45 -6.09
N ILE A 555 -9.54 -4.73 -6.94
CA ILE A 555 -9.34 -5.41 -8.23
C ILE A 555 -8.36 -4.62 -9.11
N THR A 556 -8.51 -3.30 -9.18
CA THR A 556 -7.64 -2.45 -10.01
C THR A 556 -6.20 -2.37 -9.48
N ASP A 557 -6.01 -2.50 -8.18
CA ASP A 557 -4.68 -2.43 -7.56
C ASP A 557 -3.99 -3.79 -7.49
N SER A 558 -4.76 -4.87 -7.36
CA SER A 558 -4.25 -6.23 -7.16
C SER A 558 -4.57 -7.19 -8.33
N GLY A 559 -5.03 -6.68 -9.47
CA GLY A 559 -5.47 -7.49 -10.60
C GLY A 559 -4.44 -8.50 -11.10
N HIS A 560 -3.14 -8.16 -11.06
CA HIS A 560 -2.06 -9.08 -11.41
C HIS A 560 -1.95 -10.27 -10.44
N ALA A 561 -2.13 -10.03 -9.13
CA ALA A 561 -2.12 -11.11 -8.14
C ALA A 561 -3.33 -12.04 -8.32
N LEU A 562 -4.51 -11.48 -8.57
CA LEU A 562 -5.73 -12.23 -8.88
C LEU A 562 -5.62 -13.03 -10.17
N ALA A 563 -4.97 -12.47 -11.20
CA ALA A 563 -4.68 -13.20 -12.43
C ALA A 563 -3.68 -14.34 -12.20
N MET A 564 -2.58 -14.10 -11.47
CA MET A 564 -1.63 -15.15 -11.09
C MET A 564 -2.28 -16.27 -10.28
N GLN A 565 -3.13 -15.92 -9.30
CA GLN A 565 -3.87 -16.89 -8.50
C GLN A 565 -4.83 -17.72 -9.39
N THR A 566 -5.53 -17.07 -10.32
CA THR A 566 -6.39 -17.76 -11.28
C THR A 566 -5.58 -18.70 -12.18
N ALA A 567 -4.41 -18.29 -12.68
CA ALA A 567 -3.59 -19.12 -13.57
C ALA A 567 -3.01 -20.35 -12.83
N SER A 568 -2.68 -20.23 -11.54
CA SER A 568 -2.05 -21.32 -10.76
C SER A 568 -3.01 -22.10 -9.86
N HIS A 569 -4.32 -21.86 -9.92
CA HIS A 569 -5.30 -22.36 -8.94
C HIS A 569 -5.35 -23.90 -8.79
N SER A 570 -4.98 -24.66 -9.81
CA SER A 570 -5.03 -26.11 -9.79
C SER A 570 -3.70 -26.81 -9.44
N MET A 571 -2.64 -26.05 -9.17
CA MET A 571 -1.27 -26.58 -9.12
C MET A 571 -0.86 -27.10 -7.75
N SER A 572 -1.53 -26.70 -6.67
CA SER A 572 -1.35 -27.26 -5.33
C SER A 572 -2.67 -27.32 -4.56
N ALA A 573 -2.72 -28.09 -3.48
CA ALA A 573 -3.86 -28.13 -2.57
C ALA A 573 -4.13 -26.74 -1.97
N LEU A 574 -3.08 -26.01 -1.64
CA LEU A 574 -3.19 -24.67 -1.09
C LEU A 574 -3.73 -23.67 -2.14
N SER A 575 -3.22 -23.70 -3.38
CA SER A 575 -3.68 -22.76 -4.41
C SER A 575 -5.15 -22.96 -4.78
N GLN A 576 -5.65 -24.22 -4.71
CA GLN A 576 -7.08 -24.50 -4.88
C GLN A 576 -7.92 -23.83 -3.78
N LEU A 577 -7.48 -23.97 -2.53
CA LEU A 577 -8.17 -23.33 -1.41
C LEU A 577 -8.10 -21.81 -1.49
N GLU A 578 -6.91 -21.24 -1.70
CA GLU A 578 -6.71 -19.78 -1.81
C GLU A 578 -7.57 -19.18 -2.92
N TYR A 579 -7.64 -19.81 -4.09
CA TYR A 579 -8.47 -19.33 -5.20
C TYR A 579 -9.95 -19.30 -4.82
N ARG A 580 -10.43 -20.28 -4.07
CA ARG A 580 -11.82 -20.33 -3.63
C ARG A 580 -12.15 -19.31 -2.56
N ILE A 581 -11.23 -19.06 -1.59
CA ILE A 581 -11.51 -18.24 -0.41
C ILE A 581 -11.07 -16.77 -0.53
N SER A 582 -10.16 -16.47 -1.46
CA SER A 582 -9.60 -15.12 -1.63
C SER A 582 -9.44 -14.67 -3.09
N GLY A 583 -9.65 -15.57 -4.06
CA GLY A 583 -9.64 -15.23 -5.48
C GLY A 583 -10.95 -14.60 -5.97
N LEU A 584 -11.04 -14.37 -7.26
CA LEU A 584 -12.25 -13.77 -7.87
C LEU A 584 -13.54 -14.57 -7.65
N PRO A 585 -13.54 -15.92 -7.54
CA PRO A 585 -14.75 -16.66 -7.12
C PRO A 585 -15.23 -16.26 -5.72
N ALA A 586 -14.33 -15.90 -4.80
CA ALA A 586 -14.71 -15.46 -3.46
C ALA A 586 -15.52 -14.15 -3.49
N LEU A 587 -15.24 -13.24 -4.44
CA LEU A 587 -16.04 -12.03 -4.60
C LEU A 587 -17.47 -12.34 -5.05
N ARG A 588 -17.66 -13.33 -5.95
CA ARG A 588 -18.99 -13.80 -6.35
C ARG A 588 -19.76 -14.33 -5.13
N THR A 589 -19.12 -15.22 -4.37
CA THR A 589 -19.69 -15.72 -3.10
C THR A 589 -20.02 -14.58 -2.12
N LEU A 590 -19.15 -13.58 -2.01
CA LEU A 590 -19.38 -12.42 -1.12
C LEU A 590 -20.57 -11.57 -1.57
N ARG A 591 -20.76 -11.37 -2.88
CA ARG A 591 -21.95 -10.69 -3.42
C ARG A 591 -23.25 -11.44 -3.11
N GLU A 592 -23.21 -12.77 -3.25
CA GLU A 592 -24.34 -13.64 -2.89
C GLU A 592 -24.64 -13.56 -1.38
N LEU A 593 -23.62 -13.55 -0.51
CA LEU A 593 -23.79 -13.41 0.93
C LEU A 593 -24.42 -12.06 1.29
N VAL A 594 -23.97 -10.96 0.69
CA VAL A 594 -24.54 -9.63 0.90
C VAL A 594 -26.00 -9.60 0.45
N ALA A 595 -26.33 -10.15 -0.73
CA ALA A 595 -27.70 -10.18 -1.22
C ALA A 595 -28.63 -11.03 -0.33
N ASN A 596 -28.17 -12.21 0.07
CA ASN A 596 -28.95 -13.11 0.92
C ASN A 596 -29.16 -12.56 2.34
N SER A 597 -28.14 -11.88 2.90
CA SER A 597 -28.22 -11.31 4.24
C SER A 597 -29.26 -10.18 4.40
N GLN A 598 -29.77 -9.63 3.30
CA GLN A 598 -30.84 -8.62 3.33
C GLN A 598 -32.20 -9.21 3.79
N SER A 599 -32.35 -10.50 3.78
CA SER A 599 -33.53 -11.17 4.33
C SER A 599 -33.30 -11.67 5.76
N GLU A 600 -34.29 -11.62 6.62
CA GLU A 600 -34.21 -12.13 8.00
C GLU A 600 -33.79 -13.61 8.05
N GLN A 601 -34.33 -14.44 7.15
CA GLN A 601 -33.91 -15.84 7.04
C GLN A 601 -32.45 -15.99 6.59
N GLY A 602 -31.99 -15.17 5.66
CA GLY A 602 -30.63 -15.25 5.12
C GLY A 602 -29.57 -14.86 6.14
N ILE A 603 -29.79 -13.74 6.88
CA ILE A 603 -28.85 -13.34 7.93
C ILE A 603 -28.84 -14.35 9.08
N THR A 604 -30.00 -14.84 9.52
CA THR A 604 -30.10 -15.86 10.57
C THR A 604 -29.36 -17.14 10.19
N SER A 605 -29.48 -17.60 8.93
CA SER A 605 -28.75 -18.78 8.45
C SER A 605 -27.23 -18.54 8.46
N LEU A 606 -26.77 -17.36 8.02
CA LEU A 606 -25.36 -17.01 8.02
C LEU A 606 -24.76 -16.96 9.44
N LEU A 607 -25.48 -16.35 10.38
CA LEU A 607 -25.05 -16.31 11.79
C LEU A 607 -24.92 -17.73 12.38
N ALA A 608 -25.85 -18.61 12.06
CA ALA A 608 -25.79 -20.00 12.51
C ALA A 608 -24.59 -20.77 11.88
N GLU A 609 -24.29 -20.53 10.58
CA GLU A 609 -23.09 -21.10 9.93
C GLU A 609 -21.79 -20.59 10.58
N LEU A 610 -21.70 -19.28 10.87
CA LEU A 610 -20.56 -18.67 11.54
C LEU A 610 -20.36 -19.19 12.96
N GLN A 611 -21.46 -19.35 13.70
CA GLN A 611 -21.44 -19.94 15.05
C GLN A 611 -20.99 -21.42 15.01
N ALA A 612 -21.42 -22.18 14.02
CA ALA A 612 -20.98 -23.56 13.86
C ALA A 612 -19.47 -23.66 13.58
N ILE A 613 -18.92 -22.77 12.74
CA ILE A 613 -17.47 -22.65 12.53
C ILE A 613 -16.78 -22.33 13.85
N HIS A 614 -17.31 -21.36 14.60
CA HIS A 614 -16.76 -20.92 15.88
C HIS A 614 -16.66 -22.06 16.90
N HIS A 615 -17.71 -22.88 17.04
CA HIS A 615 -17.68 -24.05 17.91
C HIS A 615 -16.59 -25.06 17.51
N LYS A 616 -16.37 -25.27 16.20
CA LYS A 616 -15.29 -26.14 15.71
C LYS A 616 -13.91 -25.56 16.03
N VAL A 617 -13.75 -24.25 15.89
CA VAL A 617 -12.50 -23.52 16.22
C VAL A 617 -12.20 -23.58 17.72
N LEU A 618 -13.21 -23.44 18.57
CA LEU A 618 -13.04 -23.57 20.02
C LEU A 618 -12.62 -24.99 20.46
N ALA A 619 -13.10 -26.00 19.75
CA ALA A 619 -12.77 -27.40 20.01
C ALA A 619 -11.40 -27.81 19.42
N ALA A 620 -10.76 -26.98 18.60
CA ALA A 620 -9.49 -27.31 17.95
C ALA A 620 -8.30 -27.13 18.89
N PRO A 621 -7.24 -27.97 18.73
CA PRO A 621 -5.98 -27.82 19.43
C PRO A 621 -5.35 -26.44 19.18
N ARG A 622 -4.61 -25.94 20.17
CA ARG A 622 -3.95 -24.64 20.09
C ARG A 622 -2.62 -24.62 20.81
N GLN A 623 -1.80 -23.66 20.44
CA GLN A 623 -0.53 -23.37 21.10
C GLN A 623 -0.36 -21.86 21.24
N PHE A 624 0.53 -21.44 22.13
CA PHE A 624 0.80 -20.03 22.41
C PHE A 624 2.18 -19.60 21.91
N LEU A 625 2.26 -18.37 21.46
CA LEU A 625 3.52 -17.65 21.23
C LEU A 625 3.52 -16.40 22.09
N LEU A 626 4.61 -16.15 22.82
CA LEU A 626 4.81 -14.95 23.61
C LEU A 626 6.19 -14.35 23.33
N ILE A 627 6.24 -13.08 22.97
CA ILE A 627 7.47 -12.33 22.67
C ILE A 627 7.51 -11.11 23.55
N ALA A 628 8.58 -10.96 24.34
CA ALA A 628 8.76 -9.81 25.25
C ALA A 628 10.23 -9.67 25.68
N GLU A 629 10.52 -8.60 26.39
CA GLU A 629 11.79 -8.39 27.07
C GLU A 629 12.02 -9.48 28.14
N LYS A 630 13.28 -9.88 28.30
CA LYS A 630 13.70 -10.99 29.16
C LYS A 630 13.15 -10.88 30.59
N GLU A 631 13.21 -9.67 31.16
CA GLU A 631 12.81 -9.39 32.54
C GLU A 631 11.30 -9.52 32.78
N ARG A 632 10.52 -9.51 31.72
CA ARG A 632 9.05 -9.53 31.74
C ARG A 632 8.44 -10.90 31.43
N LEU A 633 9.17 -11.74 30.68
CA LEU A 633 8.63 -13.02 30.18
C LEU A 633 8.05 -13.93 31.25
N ALA A 634 8.75 -14.10 32.38
CA ALA A 634 8.30 -15.01 33.46
C ALA A 634 6.92 -14.57 34.00
N THR A 635 6.77 -13.31 34.35
CA THR A 635 5.49 -12.77 34.85
C THR A 635 4.38 -12.83 33.83
N LEU A 636 4.69 -12.52 32.54
CA LEU A 636 3.69 -12.58 31.46
C LEU A 636 3.22 -14.03 31.20
N VAL A 637 4.13 -15.01 31.27
CA VAL A 637 3.77 -16.43 31.15
C VAL A 637 2.87 -16.88 32.31
N GLU A 638 3.18 -16.49 33.53
CA GLU A 638 2.33 -16.78 34.69
C GLU A 638 0.94 -16.16 34.53
N THR A 639 0.85 -14.92 34.09
CA THR A 639 -0.43 -14.23 33.83
C THR A 639 -1.22 -14.94 32.71
N LEU A 640 -0.56 -15.32 31.60
CA LEU A 640 -1.18 -16.07 30.52
C LEU A 640 -1.74 -17.39 31.05
N GLN A 641 -0.95 -18.16 31.80
CA GLN A 641 -1.38 -19.44 32.39
C GLN A 641 -2.59 -19.26 33.31
N GLN A 642 -2.56 -18.26 34.20
CA GLN A 642 -3.68 -17.95 35.10
C GLN A 642 -4.94 -17.58 34.32
N THR A 643 -4.81 -16.72 33.32
CA THR A 643 -5.95 -16.29 32.46
C THR A 643 -6.62 -17.49 31.79
N TRP A 644 -5.83 -18.41 31.26
CA TRP A 644 -6.35 -19.57 30.51
C TRP A 644 -6.64 -20.80 31.39
N SER A 645 -6.39 -20.75 32.69
CA SER A 645 -6.48 -21.90 33.62
C SER A 645 -7.82 -22.66 33.63
N ALA A 646 -8.92 -21.94 33.35
CA ALA A 646 -10.27 -22.51 33.30
C ALA A 646 -10.76 -22.82 31.88
N SER A 647 -9.95 -22.58 30.85
CA SER A 647 -10.37 -22.75 29.47
C SER A 647 -10.44 -24.22 29.07
N SER A 648 -11.46 -24.59 28.31
CA SER A 648 -11.58 -25.92 27.72
C SER A 648 -10.75 -25.98 26.44
N ILE A 649 -9.51 -26.45 26.53
CA ILE A 649 -8.59 -26.61 25.41
C ILE A 649 -8.53 -28.09 25.04
N ALA A 650 -8.63 -28.42 23.74
CA ALA A 650 -8.45 -29.78 23.29
C ALA A 650 -6.96 -30.17 23.32
N ALA A 651 -6.68 -31.41 23.71
CA ALA A 651 -5.35 -31.95 23.50
C ALA A 651 -5.01 -32.02 22.01
N SER A 652 -3.72 -31.95 21.68
CA SER A 652 -3.27 -32.09 20.28
C SER A 652 -3.81 -33.43 19.73
N VAL A 653 -4.51 -33.33 18.60
CA VAL A 653 -5.01 -34.51 17.87
C VAL A 653 -3.94 -34.96 16.88
N ASP A 654 -3.97 -36.20 16.45
CA ASP A 654 -3.03 -36.83 15.50
C ASP A 654 -2.76 -35.91 14.28
N ASP A 655 -1.56 -35.92 13.77
CA ASP A 655 -1.05 -35.07 12.67
C ASP A 655 -1.89 -35.14 11.40
N ASP A 656 -2.68 -36.20 11.19
CA ASP A 656 -3.56 -36.34 10.02
C ASP A 656 -4.72 -35.31 9.92
N VAL A 657 -5.15 -34.71 11.04
CA VAL A 657 -6.26 -33.74 11.07
C VAL A 657 -5.81 -32.34 10.67
N LYS A 658 -4.52 -32.06 10.70
CA LYS A 658 -3.93 -30.75 10.44
C LYS A 658 -3.74 -30.45 8.95
N GLN A 659 -3.96 -31.42 8.07
CA GLN A 659 -3.60 -31.31 6.66
C GLN A 659 -4.82 -31.06 5.77
N ILE A 660 -4.73 -29.98 4.97
CA ILE A 660 -5.60 -29.81 3.82
C ILE A 660 -5.09 -30.73 2.73
N GLN A 661 -5.89 -31.69 2.34
CA GLN A 661 -5.58 -32.62 1.25
C GLN A 661 -6.47 -32.28 0.05
N ALA A 662 -5.86 -32.08 -1.10
CA ALA A 662 -6.54 -32.03 -2.37
C ALA A 662 -5.65 -32.66 -3.43
N GLN A 663 -6.24 -33.36 -4.37
CA GLN A 663 -5.47 -33.82 -5.53
C GLN A 663 -4.96 -32.61 -6.30
N ALA A 664 -3.67 -32.34 -6.22
CA ALA A 664 -3.03 -31.45 -7.17
C ALA A 664 -3.16 -32.11 -8.56
N ASN A 665 -4.05 -31.60 -9.38
CA ASN A 665 -4.26 -32.05 -10.75
C ASN A 665 -4.04 -30.87 -11.69
N PRO A 666 -2.77 -30.54 -11.99
CA PRO A 666 -2.45 -29.40 -12.84
C PRO A 666 -3.07 -29.61 -14.23
N GLN A 667 -4.07 -28.83 -14.56
CA GLN A 667 -4.66 -28.79 -15.88
C GLN A 667 -4.33 -27.45 -16.51
N SER A 668 -3.93 -27.47 -17.78
CA SER A 668 -3.78 -26.23 -18.54
C SER A 668 -5.17 -25.56 -18.72
N THR A 669 -5.31 -24.36 -18.21
CA THR A 669 -6.55 -23.58 -18.26
C THR A 669 -6.31 -22.22 -18.91
N GLN A 670 -7.34 -21.65 -19.55
CA GLN A 670 -7.32 -20.29 -20.08
C GLN A 670 -8.59 -19.58 -19.62
N ILE A 671 -8.45 -18.73 -18.58
CA ILE A 671 -9.59 -18.10 -17.91
C ILE A 671 -9.45 -16.58 -18.00
N ALA A 672 -10.50 -15.90 -18.46
CA ALA A 672 -10.59 -14.45 -18.46
C ALA A 672 -11.70 -13.99 -17.52
N TRP A 673 -11.34 -13.20 -16.51
CA TRP A 673 -12.28 -12.50 -15.65
C TRP A 673 -12.53 -11.10 -16.18
N LEU A 674 -13.79 -10.78 -16.47
CA LEU A 674 -14.20 -9.44 -16.85
C LEU A 674 -14.59 -8.65 -15.60
N ALA A 675 -13.96 -7.47 -15.45
CA ALA A 675 -14.14 -6.60 -14.30
C ALA A 675 -14.17 -5.13 -14.73
N ASN A 676 -14.62 -4.25 -13.83
CA ASN A 676 -14.59 -2.81 -14.05
C ASN A 676 -13.16 -2.28 -13.88
N THR A 677 -12.39 -2.33 -14.95
CA THR A 677 -11.00 -1.82 -15.02
C THR A 677 -10.76 -1.20 -16.39
N GLN A 678 -9.79 -0.29 -16.49
CA GLN A 678 -9.41 0.33 -17.78
C GLN A 678 -8.16 -0.32 -18.40
N VAL A 679 -7.53 -1.22 -17.70
CA VAL A 679 -6.27 -1.88 -18.05
C VAL A 679 -6.40 -3.38 -17.88
N GLN A 680 -5.46 -4.12 -18.41
CA GLN A 680 -5.42 -5.56 -18.32
C GLN A 680 -4.34 -6.03 -17.35
N PHE A 681 -4.53 -7.23 -16.81
CA PHE A 681 -3.58 -7.93 -15.96
C PHE A 681 -3.44 -9.34 -16.49
N CYS A 682 -2.33 -9.63 -17.15
CA CYS A 682 -2.07 -10.92 -17.75
C CYS A 682 -1.23 -11.79 -16.80
N ALA A 683 -1.52 -13.07 -16.73
CA ALA A 683 -0.70 -14.04 -16.02
C ALA A 683 -0.62 -15.37 -16.77
N ALA A 684 0.55 -15.99 -16.69
CA ALA A 684 0.76 -17.39 -17.09
C ALA A 684 1.39 -18.15 -15.92
N ALA A 685 1.02 -19.41 -15.77
CA ALA A 685 1.55 -20.26 -14.71
C ALA A 685 1.88 -21.65 -15.24
N TYR A 686 2.95 -22.22 -14.71
CA TYR A 686 3.43 -23.56 -15.02
C TYR A 686 3.54 -24.37 -13.74
N PRO A 687 3.15 -25.66 -13.73
CA PRO A 687 3.37 -26.51 -12.58
C PRO A 687 4.86 -26.61 -12.24
N ALA A 688 5.16 -26.46 -10.97
CA ALA A 688 6.50 -26.57 -10.44
C ALA A 688 6.54 -27.48 -9.21
N VAL A 689 7.57 -27.40 -8.41
CA VAL A 689 7.88 -28.31 -7.30
C VAL A 689 7.66 -27.66 -5.93
N PRO A 690 7.49 -28.41 -4.85
CA PRO A 690 7.57 -27.89 -3.48
C PRO A 690 8.95 -27.33 -3.13
N ILE A 691 9.04 -26.58 -2.02
CA ILE A 691 10.25 -25.80 -1.64
C ILE A 691 11.46 -26.66 -1.29
N ASP A 692 11.29 -27.86 -0.81
CA ASP A 692 12.39 -28.75 -0.41
C ASP A 692 12.98 -29.57 -1.57
N HIS A 693 12.39 -29.44 -2.77
CA HIS A 693 12.89 -30.07 -3.98
C HIS A 693 14.22 -29.46 -4.44
N ASP A 694 15.12 -30.26 -5.01
CA ASP A 694 16.46 -29.82 -5.46
C ASP A 694 16.41 -28.72 -6.54
N ASP A 695 15.37 -28.67 -7.37
CA ASP A 695 15.17 -27.66 -8.42
C ASP A 695 14.58 -26.36 -7.91
N ALA A 696 14.03 -26.31 -6.70
CA ALA A 696 13.37 -25.10 -6.17
C ALA A 696 14.29 -23.88 -6.09
N PRO A 697 15.57 -23.98 -5.66
CA PRO A 697 16.51 -22.84 -5.67
C PRO A 697 16.71 -22.23 -7.06
N ALA A 698 16.88 -23.07 -8.10
CA ALA A 698 17.04 -22.59 -9.46
C ALA A 698 15.78 -21.90 -9.98
N LEU A 699 14.58 -22.41 -9.67
CA LEU A 699 13.30 -21.77 -10.00
C LEU A 699 13.13 -20.43 -9.27
N MET A 700 13.57 -20.30 -8.01
CA MET A 700 13.52 -19.04 -7.28
C MET A 700 14.36 -17.96 -7.96
N ILE A 701 15.56 -18.31 -8.43
CA ILE A 701 16.46 -17.38 -9.10
C ILE A 701 15.98 -17.07 -10.51
N LEU A 702 15.44 -18.05 -11.22
CA LEU A 702 14.97 -17.93 -12.60
C LEU A 702 13.98 -16.77 -12.78
N GLY A 703 13.07 -16.56 -11.83
CA GLY A 703 12.09 -15.47 -11.89
C GLY A 703 12.73 -14.09 -11.97
N GLY A 704 13.70 -13.82 -11.09
CA GLY A 704 14.48 -12.57 -11.10
C GLY A 704 15.35 -12.44 -12.35
N PHE A 705 15.93 -13.53 -12.81
CA PHE A 705 16.80 -13.55 -13.99
C PHE A 705 16.02 -13.18 -15.28
N LEU A 706 14.87 -13.80 -15.50
CA LEU A 706 13.99 -13.47 -16.63
C LEU A 706 13.44 -12.04 -16.53
N ARG A 707 13.07 -11.61 -15.33
CA ARG A 707 12.55 -10.26 -15.12
C ARG A 707 13.60 -9.19 -15.48
N ASN A 708 14.80 -9.30 -14.95
CA ASN A 708 15.82 -8.27 -15.11
C ASN A 708 16.45 -8.32 -16.51
N GLY A 709 16.66 -9.51 -17.07
CA GLY A 709 17.31 -9.68 -18.35
C GLY A 709 16.43 -9.43 -19.58
N PHE A 710 15.12 -9.66 -19.45
CA PHE A 710 14.20 -9.57 -20.60
C PHE A 710 12.86 -8.91 -20.32
N LEU A 711 12.10 -9.42 -19.32
CA LEU A 711 10.68 -9.09 -19.17
C LEU A 711 10.44 -7.62 -18.82
N HIS A 712 11.28 -7.02 -17.99
CA HIS A 712 11.17 -5.61 -17.63
C HIS A 712 11.20 -4.72 -18.87
N ARG A 713 12.15 -4.96 -19.76
CA ARG A 713 12.29 -4.20 -21.00
C ARG A 713 11.13 -4.44 -21.96
N ALA A 714 10.79 -5.71 -22.23
CA ALA A 714 9.75 -6.07 -23.18
C ALA A 714 8.35 -5.60 -22.73
N ILE A 715 8.00 -5.83 -21.46
CA ILE A 715 6.64 -5.57 -20.95
C ILE A 715 6.48 -4.10 -20.54
N ARG A 716 7.44 -3.52 -19.82
CA ARG A 716 7.31 -2.16 -19.29
C ARG A 716 7.83 -1.11 -20.27
N GLU A 717 9.09 -1.17 -20.67
CA GLU A 717 9.72 -0.11 -21.46
C GLU A 717 9.18 -0.06 -22.89
N GLN A 718 9.03 -1.20 -23.53
CA GLN A 718 8.55 -1.31 -24.91
C GLN A 718 7.03 -1.51 -24.96
N GLY A 719 6.49 -2.33 -24.05
CA GLY A 719 5.09 -2.70 -24.03
C GLY A 719 4.16 -1.69 -23.39
N GLY A 720 4.68 -0.77 -22.56
CA GLY A 720 3.88 0.28 -21.92
C GLY A 720 3.10 -0.17 -20.69
N ALA A 721 3.27 -1.39 -20.20
CA ALA A 721 2.70 -1.82 -18.94
C ALA A 721 3.39 -1.10 -17.77
N TYR A 722 2.71 -0.93 -16.65
CA TYR A 722 3.31 -0.34 -15.45
C TYR A 722 4.40 -1.24 -14.85
N GLY A 723 4.27 -2.57 -15.00
CA GLY A 723 5.26 -3.54 -14.57
C GLY A 723 4.97 -4.94 -15.10
N GLY A 724 5.93 -5.81 -14.96
CA GLY A 724 5.82 -7.22 -15.29
C GLY A 724 7.02 -8.02 -14.80
N GLY A 725 6.89 -9.33 -14.77
CA GLY A 725 7.95 -10.20 -14.32
C GLY A 725 7.58 -11.66 -14.24
N ALA A 726 8.46 -12.43 -13.60
CA ALA A 726 8.24 -13.83 -13.30
C ALA A 726 8.67 -14.14 -11.87
N ALA A 727 8.07 -15.15 -11.26
CA ALA A 727 8.40 -15.61 -9.91
C ALA A 727 7.99 -17.07 -9.71
N TYR A 728 8.80 -17.81 -8.95
CA TYR A 728 8.41 -19.10 -8.40
C TYR A 728 7.67 -18.87 -7.09
N ASP A 729 6.53 -19.56 -6.93
CA ASP A 729 5.73 -19.58 -5.71
C ASP A 729 5.69 -20.99 -5.14
N SER A 730 6.36 -21.19 -4.01
CA SER A 730 6.44 -22.50 -3.33
C SER A 730 5.12 -22.96 -2.72
N ASN A 731 4.20 -22.05 -2.41
CA ASN A 731 2.89 -22.39 -1.87
C ASN A 731 1.95 -22.86 -2.99
N ALA A 732 1.98 -22.19 -4.13
CA ALA A 732 1.23 -22.63 -5.30
C ALA A 732 1.91 -23.80 -6.01
N CYS A 733 3.16 -24.16 -5.70
CA CYS A 733 4.00 -25.04 -6.48
C CYS A 733 3.97 -24.69 -7.97
N ALA A 734 4.16 -23.41 -8.27
CA ALA A 734 4.01 -22.84 -9.60
C ALA A 734 5.13 -21.87 -9.93
N PHE A 735 5.55 -21.86 -11.20
CA PHE A 735 6.30 -20.76 -11.77
C PHE A 735 5.35 -19.86 -12.52
N ARG A 736 5.30 -18.55 -12.18
CA ARG A 736 4.29 -17.62 -12.66
C ARG A 736 4.93 -16.45 -13.38
N PHE A 737 4.32 -16.03 -14.49
CA PHE A 737 4.56 -14.77 -15.19
C PHE A 737 3.38 -13.83 -14.94
N PHE A 738 3.64 -12.53 -14.96
CA PHE A 738 2.57 -11.53 -14.80
C PHE A 738 2.90 -10.21 -15.50
N SER A 739 1.86 -9.48 -15.90
CA SER A 739 1.91 -8.06 -16.20
C SER A 739 0.94 -7.27 -15.32
N TYR A 740 1.27 -6.02 -15.07
CA TYR A 740 0.52 -5.13 -14.18
C TYR A 740 0.14 -3.85 -14.91
N ARG A 741 -1.16 -3.55 -14.97
CA ARG A 741 -1.73 -2.41 -15.69
C ARG A 741 -1.22 -2.35 -17.13
N ASP A 742 -1.46 -3.42 -17.87
CA ASP A 742 -0.95 -3.62 -19.22
C ASP A 742 -1.98 -3.13 -20.26
N PRO A 743 -1.59 -2.30 -21.23
CA PRO A 743 -2.44 -1.92 -22.34
C PRO A 743 -2.59 -3.03 -23.40
N ARG A 744 -1.69 -4.05 -23.38
CA ARG A 744 -1.62 -5.14 -24.35
C ARG A 744 -2.16 -6.45 -23.78
N LEU A 745 -2.41 -7.43 -24.61
CA LEU A 745 -2.87 -8.76 -24.21
C LEU A 745 -2.07 -9.87 -24.91
N ALA A 746 -2.27 -10.08 -26.20
CA ALA A 746 -1.63 -11.17 -26.94
C ALA A 746 -0.09 -11.02 -26.96
N ASP A 747 0.39 -9.83 -27.20
CA ASP A 747 1.83 -9.52 -27.25
C ASP A 747 2.52 -9.78 -25.92
N THR A 748 1.84 -9.54 -24.80
CA THR A 748 2.36 -9.80 -23.46
C THR A 748 2.57 -11.30 -23.22
N PHE A 749 1.64 -12.15 -23.66
CA PHE A 749 1.84 -13.61 -23.61
C PHE A 749 2.94 -14.07 -24.55
N ALA A 750 3.12 -13.40 -25.69
CA ALA A 750 4.26 -13.65 -26.58
C ALA A 750 5.58 -13.25 -25.93
N ASP A 751 5.64 -12.11 -25.21
CA ASP A 751 6.82 -11.69 -24.46
C ASP A 751 7.19 -12.69 -23.35
N PHE A 752 6.22 -13.27 -22.65
CA PHE A 752 6.49 -14.33 -21.67
C PHE A 752 7.21 -15.51 -22.34
N GLN A 753 6.74 -15.95 -23.49
CA GLN A 753 7.36 -17.06 -24.24
C GLN A 753 8.75 -16.65 -24.78
N ALA A 754 8.87 -15.45 -25.36
CA ALA A 754 10.12 -14.94 -25.89
C ALA A 754 11.23 -14.83 -24.80
N SER A 755 10.85 -14.60 -23.54
CA SER A 755 11.80 -14.61 -22.44
C SER A 755 12.45 -15.97 -22.20
N LEU A 756 11.71 -17.06 -22.43
CA LEU A 756 12.24 -18.43 -22.32
C LEU A 756 13.17 -18.77 -23.52
N GLU A 757 12.82 -18.29 -24.71
CA GLU A 757 13.66 -18.43 -25.90
C GLU A 757 14.95 -17.64 -25.73
N TRP A 758 14.87 -16.42 -25.17
CA TRP A 758 16.02 -15.59 -24.82
C TRP A 758 16.95 -16.32 -23.85
N LEU A 759 16.41 -16.96 -22.79
CA LEU A 759 17.20 -17.72 -21.83
C LEU A 759 17.97 -18.88 -22.48
N GLN A 760 17.35 -19.57 -23.43
CA GLN A 760 17.94 -20.76 -24.06
C GLN A 760 18.92 -20.44 -25.19
N SER A 761 18.70 -19.32 -25.89
CA SER A 761 19.41 -19.00 -27.14
C SER A 761 20.59 -18.04 -26.97
N ASN A 762 20.75 -17.38 -25.82
CA ASN A 762 21.79 -16.37 -25.60
C ASN A 762 22.87 -16.88 -24.63
N ASN A 763 24.10 -16.39 -24.83
CA ASN A 763 25.10 -16.45 -23.79
C ASN A 763 24.83 -15.37 -22.76
N HIS A 764 24.78 -15.76 -21.52
CA HIS A 764 24.49 -14.87 -20.39
C HIS A 764 25.77 -14.64 -19.57
N GLU A 765 25.87 -13.43 -19.03
CA GLU A 765 27.00 -13.09 -18.17
C GLU A 765 26.74 -13.58 -16.73
N GLU A 766 27.76 -14.18 -16.10
CA GLU A 766 27.72 -14.61 -14.70
C GLU A 766 27.33 -13.44 -13.76
N ARG A 767 27.68 -12.22 -14.11
CA ARG A 767 27.32 -11.02 -13.36
C ARG A 767 25.80 -10.83 -13.24
N GLN A 768 25.05 -11.11 -14.29
CA GLN A 768 23.58 -11.03 -14.27
C GLN A 768 22.98 -12.03 -13.28
N LEU A 769 23.54 -13.23 -13.21
CA LEU A 769 23.15 -14.24 -12.23
C LEU A 769 23.51 -13.80 -10.80
N GLU A 770 24.73 -13.31 -10.60
CA GLU A 770 25.20 -12.82 -9.32
C GLU A 770 24.28 -11.73 -8.74
N GLU A 771 23.86 -10.77 -9.55
CA GLU A 771 22.96 -9.69 -9.14
C GLU A 771 21.58 -10.21 -8.70
N VAL A 772 21.05 -11.23 -9.36
CA VAL A 772 19.79 -11.85 -8.97
C VAL A 772 19.95 -12.62 -7.67
N ILE A 773 21.03 -13.37 -7.50
CA ILE A 773 21.32 -14.09 -6.24
C ILE A 773 21.45 -13.07 -5.10
N LEU A 774 22.19 -11.97 -5.29
CA LEU A 774 22.28 -10.88 -4.30
C LEU A 774 20.92 -10.33 -3.91
N GLY A 775 20.04 -10.08 -4.88
CA GLY A 775 18.67 -9.60 -4.62
C GLY A 775 17.84 -10.59 -3.79
N ILE A 776 17.94 -11.89 -4.08
CA ILE A 776 17.24 -12.93 -3.31
C ILE A 776 17.83 -13.06 -1.90
N MET A 777 19.17 -13.04 -1.77
CA MET A 777 19.82 -13.06 -0.46
C MET A 777 19.42 -11.84 0.38
N ALA A 778 19.43 -10.65 -0.21
CA ALA A 778 18.96 -9.43 0.47
C ALA A 778 17.51 -9.56 0.97
N SER A 779 16.65 -10.25 0.24
CA SER A 779 15.26 -10.52 0.65
C SER A 779 15.16 -11.57 1.78
N LEU A 780 16.00 -12.61 1.75
CA LEU A 780 16.02 -13.67 2.77
C LEU A 780 16.66 -13.21 4.08
N ASP A 781 17.73 -12.41 3.96
CA ASP A 781 18.53 -11.89 5.08
C ASP A 781 18.02 -10.51 5.54
N LYS A 782 16.87 -10.04 5.02
CA LYS A 782 16.30 -8.73 5.36
C LYS A 782 16.11 -8.61 6.88
N PRO A 783 16.72 -7.60 7.51
CA PRO A 783 16.46 -7.32 8.92
C PRO A 783 14.99 -7.02 9.17
N MET A 784 14.44 -7.57 10.23
CA MET A 784 13.09 -7.29 10.72
C MET A 784 13.16 -6.62 12.09
N SER A 785 12.00 -6.21 12.62
CA SER A 785 11.91 -5.81 14.02
C SER A 785 12.25 -7.00 14.94
N PRO A 786 12.71 -6.76 16.17
CA PRO A 786 13.01 -7.88 17.10
C PRO A 786 11.82 -8.83 17.30
N ALA A 787 10.59 -8.29 17.37
CA ALA A 787 9.37 -9.08 17.42
C ALA A 787 9.06 -9.77 16.09
N GLY A 788 9.36 -9.13 14.96
CA GLY A 788 9.21 -9.69 13.61
C GLY A 788 10.12 -10.88 13.37
N GLU A 789 11.40 -10.79 13.77
CA GLU A 789 12.35 -11.93 13.72
C GLU A 789 11.87 -13.12 14.53
N ALA A 790 11.40 -12.88 15.76
CA ALA A 790 10.86 -13.91 16.62
C ALA A 790 9.62 -14.59 16.02
N ARG A 791 8.66 -13.80 15.52
CA ARG A 791 7.47 -14.32 14.82
C ARG A 791 7.85 -15.13 13.58
N SER A 792 8.76 -14.61 12.76
CA SER A 792 9.25 -15.28 11.56
C SER A 792 9.91 -16.61 11.90
N ALA A 793 10.76 -16.66 12.94
CA ALA A 793 11.40 -17.88 13.40
C ALA A 793 10.37 -18.92 13.85
N PHE A 794 9.39 -18.52 14.67
CA PHE A 794 8.33 -19.37 15.14
C PHE A 794 7.47 -19.95 13.98
N HIS A 795 6.96 -19.06 13.11
CA HIS A 795 6.10 -19.50 11.99
C HIS A 795 6.84 -20.36 10.97
N ASN A 796 8.13 -20.10 10.71
CA ASN A 796 8.93 -21.00 9.89
C ASN A 796 9.04 -22.39 10.53
N ALA A 797 9.33 -22.46 11.82
CA ALA A 797 9.41 -23.74 12.55
C ALA A 797 8.06 -24.47 12.57
N LEU A 798 6.95 -23.76 12.73
CA LEU A 798 5.58 -24.30 12.70
C LEU A 798 5.28 -25.08 11.41
N TYR A 799 5.82 -24.62 10.27
CA TYR A 799 5.66 -25.27 8.96
C TYR A 799 6.87 -26.11 8.55
N GLY A 800 7.70 -26.54 9.49
CA GLY A 800 8.84 -27.41 9.24
C GLY A 800 10.06 -26.73 8.60
N ARG A 801 10.01 -25.43 8.32
CA ARG A 801 11.16 -24.65 7.81
C ARG A 801 12.14 -24.37 8.95
N THR A 802 12.79 -25.42 9.43
CA THR A 802 13.77 -25.35 10.53
C THR A 802 14.97 -24.48 10.16
N PRO A 803 15.75 -23.99 11.16
CA PRO A 803 17.01 -23.29 10.89
C PRO A 803 17.97 -24.06 9.99
N ALA A 804 18.06 -25.38 10.14
CA ALA A 804 18.89 -26.25 9.31
C ALA A 804 18.41 -26.26 7.84
N GLN A 805 17.11 -26.43 7.62
CA GLN A 805 16.51 -26.44 6.29
C GLN A 805 16.67 -25.05 5.60
N ARG A 806 16.48 -23.95 6.36
CA ARG A 806 16.69 -22.60 5.83
C ARG A 806 18.13 -22.32 5.42
N ARG A 807 19.12 -22.78 6.21
CA ARG A 807 20.54 -22.71 5.87
C ARG A 807 20.89 -23.57 4.65
N ALA A 808 20.33 -24.78 4.56
CA ALA A 808 20.49 -25.66 3.41
C ALA A 808 19.95 -25.04 2.13
N LEU A 809 18.74 -24.45 2.17
CA LEU A 809 18.16 -23.74 1.03
C LEU A 809 19.04 -22.56 0.61
N ARG A 810 19.53 -21.78 1.58
CA ARG A 810 20.43 -20.64 1.32
C ARG A 810 21.72 -21.08 0.65
N ALA A 811 22.35 -22.15 1.10
CA ALA A 811 23.55 -22.71 0.48
C ALA A 811 23.30 -23.18 -0.97
N LYS A 812 22.15 -23.84 -1.23
CA LYS A 812 21.75 -24.25 -2.59
C LYS A 812 21.52 -23.03 -3.50
N LEU A 813 20.90 -21.95 -3.01
CA LEU A 813 20.68 -20.73 -3.78
C LEU A 813 22.01 -20.06 -4.21
N LEU A 814 23.01 -20.03 -3.32
CA LEU A 814 24.32 -19.48 -3.62
C LEU A 814 25.12 -20.31 -4.64
N ALA A 815 24.77 -21.57 -4.84
CA ALA A 815 25.44 -22.51 -5.74
C ALA A 815 24.77 -22.62 -7.13
N VAL A 816 23.65 -21.95 -7.38
CA VAL A 816 22.91 -22.02 -8.65
C VAL A 816 23.73 -21.41 -9.79
N THR A 817 23.74 -22.09 -10.94
CA THR A 817 24.41 -21.68 -12.16
C THR A 817 23.42 -21.32 -13.28
N ILE A 818 23.89 -20.62 -14.33
CA ILE A 818 23.07 -20.35 -15.52
C ILE A 818 22.57 -21.65 -16.17
N THR A 819 23.40 -22.69 -16.17
CA THR A 819 23.01 -24.02 -16.69
C THR A 819 21.84 -24.61 -15.92
N ASP A 820 21.80 -24.44 -14.59
CA ASP A 820 20.67 -24.90 -13.78
C ASP A 820 19.40 -24.14 -14.13
N LEU A 821 19.48 -22.80 -14.39
CA LEU A 821 18.33 -22.01 -14.82
C LEU A 821 17.77 -22.49 -16.17
N GLN A 822 18.65 -22.78 -17.14
CA GLN A 822 18.26 -23.32 -18.43
C GLN A 822 17.64 -24.71 -18.31
N ALA A 823 18.22 -25.56 -17.45
CA ALA A 823 17.73 -26.92 -17.22
C ALA A 823 16.32 -26.93 -16.58
N VAL A 824 16.08 -26.12 -15.53
CA VAL A 824 14.75 -26.06 -14.88
C VAL A 824 13.73 -25.39 -15.80
N ALA A 825 14.10 -24.39 -16.58
CA ALA A 825 13.20 -23.79 -17.56
C ALA A 825 12.78 -24.83 -18.63
N ALA A 826 13.70 -25.58 -19.19
CA ALA A 826 13.40 -26.64 -20.14
C ALA A 826 12.55 -27.76 -19.55
N LYS A 827 12.77 -28.08 -18.28
CA LYS A 827 12.04 -29.16 -17.57
C LYS A 827 10.60 -28.80 -17.22
N TYR A 828 10.36 -27.59 -16.72
CA TYR A 828 9.08 -27.22 -16.11
C TYR A 828 8.25 -26.25 -16.96
N LEU A 829 8.87 -25.40 -17.81
CA LEU A 829 8.14 -24.31 -18.48
C LEU A 829 7.76 -24.70 -19.92
N ASN A 830 7.08 -25.83 -20.04
CA ASN A 830 6.59 -26.34 -21.31
C ASN A 830 5.25 -25.65 -21.69
N ALA A 831 5.15 -25.16 -22.92
CA ALA A 831 3.95 -24.48 -23.43
C ALA A 831 2.66 -25.30 -23.33
N GLU A 832 2.74 -26.64 -23.41
CA GLU A 832 1.57 -27.53 -23.29
C GLU A 832 0.97 -27.55 -21.87
N GLN A 833 1.78 -27.25 -20.86
CA GLN A 833 1.38 -27.23 -19.45
C GLN A 833 1.01 -25.83 -18.94
N MET A 834 1.13 -24.82 -19.80
CA MET A 834 0.89 -23.44 -19.46
C MET A 834 -0.59 -23.17 -19.21
N SER A 835 -0.92 -22.71 -18.02
CA SER A 835 -2.20 -22.08 -17.72
C SER A 835 -2.11 -20.57 -17.93
N LYS A 836 -3.16 -19.97 -18.48
CA LYS A 836 -3.25 -18.52 -18.71
C LYS A 836 -4.44 -17.94 -17.98
N ALA A 837 -4.27 -16.76 -17.43
CA ALA A 837 -5.38 -15.99 -16.90
C ALA A 837 -5.24 -14.52 -17.23
N VAL A 838 -6.37 -13.84 -17.33
CA VAL A 838 -6.42 -12.41 -17.53
C VAL A 838 -7.54 -11.81 -16.69
N VAL A 839 -7.29 -10.65 -16.10
CA VAL A 839 -8.33 -9.75 -15.59
C VAL A 839 -8.39 -8.58 -16.57
N ALA A 840 -9.55 -8.38 -17.20
CA ALA A 840 -9.69 -7.44 -18.32
C ALA A 840 -10.97 -6.60 -18.21
N PRO A 841 -11.01 -5.42 -18.86
CA PRO A 841 -12.24 -4.64 -18.98
C PRO A 841 -13.33 -5.40 -19.74
N TYR A 842 -14.59 -5.11 -19.44
CA TYR A 842 -15.73 -5.67 -20.17
C TYR A 842 -15.65 -5.42 -21.67
N SER A 843 -15.09 -4.30 -22.12
CA SER A 843 -14.86 -3.95 -23.52
C SER A 843 -13.93 -4.91 -24.27
N GLN A 844 -13.14 -5.72 -23.55
CA GLN A 844 -12.22 -6.69 -24.14
C GLN A 844 -12.82 -8.10 -24.29
N ALA A 845 -14.11 -8.29 -24.02
CA ALA A 845 -14.76 -9.60 -24.02
C ALA A 845 -14.56 -10.36 -25.35
N GLU A 846 -14.76 -9.69 -26.49
CA GLU A 846 -14.58 -10.30 -27.82
C GLU A 846 -13.11 -10.67 -28.08
N THR A 847 -12.19 -9.81 -27.66
CA THR A 847 -10.75 -10.04 -27.84
C THR A 847 -10.29 -11.26 -27.04
N VAL A 848 -10.64 -11.36 -25.76
CA VAL A 848 -10.24 -12.50 -24.92
C VAL A 848 -10.90 -13.81 -25.40
N GLN A 849 -12.15 -13.74 -25.84
CA GLN A 849 -12.84 -14.90 -26.43
C GLN A 849 -12.15 -15.36 -27.72
N GLY A 850 -11.78 -14.43 -28.59
CA GLY A 850 -11.05 -14.70 -29.83
C GLY A 850 -9.69 -15.35 -29.62
N LEU A 851 -9.05 -15.11 -28.45
CA LEU A 851 -7.81 -15.75 -28.03
C LEU A 851 -8.00 -17.10 -27.31
N GLY A 852 -9.23 -17.60 -27.23
CA GLY A 852 -9.54 -18.92 -26.68
C GLY A 852 -9.72 -18.95 -25.16
N PHE A 853 -9.89 -17.81 -24.48
CA PHE A 853 -10.17 -17.79 -23.06
C PHE A 853 -11.63 -18.14 -22.76
N VAL A 854 -11.86 -18.92 -21.72
CA VAL A 854 -13.16 -19.08 -21.08
C VAL A 854 -13.46 -17.82 -20.27
N ILE A 855 -14.57 -17.17 -20.59
CA ILE A 855 -14.96 -15.92 -19.93
C ILE A 855 -15.75 -16.23 -18.66
N GLU A 856 -15.25 -15.69 -17.55
CA GLU A 856 -15.94 -15.61 -16.27
C GLU A 856 -16.34 -14.14 -16.01
N ARG A 857 -17.53 -13.93 -15.43
CA ARG A 857 -18.02 -12.59 -15.06
C ARG A 857 -18.19 -12.49 -13.53
N LEU A 858 -17.85 -11.34 -13.02
CA LEU A 858 -18.06 -11.00 -11.61
C LEU A 858 -19.51 -10.62 -11.32
#